data_57bbd15dbd878c7b12671a3ec84284ce
#
_entry.id   57bbd15dbd878c7b12671a3ec84284ce
#
_cell.length_a   1.000
_cell.length_b   1.000
_cell.length_c   1.000
_cell.angle_alpha   90.00
_cell.angle_beta   90.00
_cell.angle_gamma   90.00
#
_symmetry.space_group_name_H-M   'P 1'
#
loop_
_entity.id
_entity.type
_entity.pdbx_description
1 polymer ?
#
loop_
_entity_poly.entity_id
_entity_poly.type
_entity_poly.pdbx_seq_one_letter_code
_entity_poly.pdbx_strand_id
1 'polypeptide(L)'
;MNESGMTSHEIWNSILNQTPTSMPIMYSNGYTPTNSDGDINPWVASTQCGYNEQWWNNIQTNITLNQKLDFITKGLNFIGRFGFDTDNYNFIKRYKCPALWSADRFRKDDGTINFTRKRAEQEMTQTSGNTGERKEYFEAELQYNRNFKSHILSGTLKYTQDSKVKTQEIGNDIKNSLPMRHQGLAGRIAYNWNYRYFLNFNFGYTGSENFAAGHQFGFFPAYSVAWNIAEEPFVKKNLKWVNMFKVRYSWGKVGNDKMYEANGTTLIRFPYLYTIGYGGAPNIWGDNAGYYSAFGGYNWADYGYEKYGTTLFQGLRYTSYANDGVTWEIATKHDIGLDMSLFDDKFTLTIDYFHEDRKGIFMYRRYLPATAGVENGMTLPQANVGKVLSKGVDGNLAYKQQVGSVQLTMRGNMTLSKNEVKDKDEQNNVYPYLMEQGYRVNQAKGLIALGLFKDYTDIRNSPQQTFGAYQPGDIKYKDVNGDGIISDMDRVAIGATTVPNLIYGMGISAQWKGLDVNLHFQGAGKSSFFINGSGVRPFVNGSKGNILKDVVAGRWISRDESGTESTENVRAEYPRLSYGGSNNNYQESSFWLRDGSYVRLKTLEIGYTLPKPLVNKMHFNNVRIYLIGTNLLTWSKFKMWDPEMNSSNGAAYPLSKSITVGLNVNL
;
A
#
# COMPACT_ATOMS: atom_id res chain seq x y z
N MET A 1 -21.06 4.59 -14.20
CA MET A 1 -21.51 3.20 -13.95
C MET A 1 -22.38 3.22 -12.72
N ASN A 2 -23.57 2.65 -12.81
CA ASN A 2 -24.41 2.47 -11.61
C ASN A 2 -23.86 1.28 -10.85
N GLU A 3 -23.14 1.52 -9.79
CA GLU A 3 -22.71 0.49 -8.86
C GLU A 3 -23.87 0.16 -7.90
N SER A 4 -23.90 -1.07 -7.37
CA SER A 4 -24.84 -1.43 -6.30
C SER A 4 -24.75 -0.44 -5.15
N GLY A 5 -25.86 -0.25 -4.41
CA GLY A 5 -25.85 0.50 -3.15
C GLY A 5 -24.96 -0.13 -2.07
N MET A 6 -24.42 -1.33 -2.30
CA MET A 6 -23.41 -1.99 -1.47
C MET A 6 -22.03 -1.90 -2.13
N THR A 7 -20.99 -1.84 -1.32
CA THR A 7 -19.60 -1.81 -1.79
C THR A 7 -19.16 -3.19 -2.30
N SER A 8 -18.17 -3.22 -3.18
CA SER A 8 -17.57 -4.47 -3.65
C SER A 8 -17.10 -5.36 -2.50
N HIS A 9 -16.55 -4.78 -1.44
CA HIS A 9 -16.12 -5.51 -0.24
C HIS A 9 -17.30 -6.17 0.49
N GLU A 10 -18.44 -5.47 0.67
CA GLU A 10 -19.64 -6.02 1.28
C GLU A 10 -20.23 -7.16 0.44
N ILE A 11 -20.24 -7.04 -0.89
CA ILE A 11 -20.70 -8.09 -1.79
C ILE A 11 -19.79 -9.32 -1.70
N TRP A 12 -18.47 -9.15 -1.72
CA TRP A 12 -17.51 -10.25 -1.58
C TRP A 12 -17.62 -10.92 -0.21
N ASN A 13 -17.77 -10.15 0.85
CA ASN A 13 -18.02 -10.72 2.18
C ASN A 13 -19.32 -11.52 2.23
N SER A 14 -20.38 -11.06 1.56
CA SER A 14 -21.62 -11.84 1.49
C SER A 14 -21.43 -13.18 0.77
N ILE A 15 -20.60 -13.21 -0.28
CA ILE A 15 -20.25 -14.46 -0.99
C ILE A 15 -19.45 -15.40 -0.08
N LEU A 16 -18.47 -14.89 0.64
CA LEU A 16 -17.60 -15.71 1.51
C LEU A 16 -18.29 -16.19 2.79
N ASN A 17 -19.26 -15.44 3.27
CA ASN A 17 -20.00 -15.77 4.50
C ASN A 17 -21.24 -16.65 4.27
N GLN A 18 -21.62 -16.91 3.02
CA GLN A 18 -22.76 -17.76 2.66
C GLN A 18 -22.27 -19.11 2.15
N THR A 19 -22.93 -20.19 2.59
CA THR A 19 -22.73 -21.50 1.96
C THR A 19 -23.71 -21.69 0.79
N PRO A 20 -23.39 -22.49 -0.22
CA PRO A 20 -24.28 -22.75 -1.35
C PRO A 20 -25.66 -23.31 -0.96
N THR A 21 -25.74 -23.93 0.21
CA THR A 21 -26.95 -24.59 0.75
C THR A 21 -27.64 -23.77 1.85
N SER A 22 -27.05 -22.63 2.28
CA SER A 22 -27.61 -21.86 3.41
C SER A 22 -28.91 -21.16 3.07
N MET A 23 -29.04 -20.70 1.82
CA MET A 23 -30.25 -20.08 1.30
C MET A 23 -30.30 -20.15 -0.23
N PRO A 24 -31.49 -20.25 -0.84
CA PRO A 24 -31.66 -20.11 -2.27
C PRO A 24 -31.47 -18.65 -2.71
N ILE A 25 -31.38 -18.41 -4.02
CA ILE A 25 -31.35 -17.03 -4.58
C ILE A 25 -32.67 -16.31 -4.26
N MET A 26 -33.81 -17.02 -4.40
CA MET A 26 -35.16 -16.55 -4.12
C MET A 26 -36.06 -17.75 -3.79
N TYR A 27 -37.03 -17.59 -2.92
CA TYR A 27 -38.05 -18.60 -2.70
C TYR A 27 -39.07 -18.62 -3.84
N SER A 28 -39.74 -19.75 -4.06
CA SER A 28 -40.73 -19.94 -5.13
C SER A 28 -41.95 -19.01 -5.04
N ASN A 29 -42.22 -18.46 -3.86
CA ASN A 29 -43.27 -17.47 -3.62
C ASN A 29 -42.80 -16.02 -3.83
N GLY A 30 -41.57 -15.80 -4.30
CA GLY A 30 -40.97 -14.48 -4.52
C GLY A 30 -40.35 -13.81 -3.28
N TYR A 31 -40.37 -14.48 -2.13
CA TYR A 31 -39.73 -13.95 -0.93
C TYR A 31 -38.20 -14.01 -1.03
N THR A 32 -37.55 -12.94 -0.58
CA THR A 32 -36.10 -12.86 -0.52
C THR A 32 -35.56 -13.64 0.68
N PRO A 33 -34.73 -14.65 0.47
CA PRO A 33 -34.24 -15.50 1.53
C PRO A 33 -33.16 -14.83 2.39
N THR A 34 -33.10 -15.22 3.64
CA THR A 34 -32.02 -14.92 4.58
C THR A 34 -31.77 -16.09 5.51
N ASN A 35 -30.61 -16.11 6.14
CA ASN A 35 -30.32 -17.03 7.25
C ASN A 35 -30.95 -16.56 8.58
N SER A 36 -30.65 -17.31 9.67
CA SER A 36 -31.10 -16.95 11.02
C SER A 36 -30.72 -15.56 11.48
N ASP A 37 -29.61 -15.02 10.94
CA ASP A 37 -28.99 -13.79 11.38
C ASP A 37 -29.38 -12.55 10.54
N GLY A 38 -30.21 -12.77 9.51
CA GLY A 38 -30.68 -11.68 8.65
C GLY A 38 -29.65 -11.21 7.61
N ASP A 39 -28.68 -12.05 7.26
CA ASP A 39 -27.67 -11.71 6.26
C ASP A 39 -28.28 -11.60 4.86
N ILE A 40 -27.77 -10.69 4.04
CA ILE A 40 -28.20 -10.47 2.67
C ILE A 40 -27.46 -11.44 1.75
N ASN A 41 -28.17 -12.14 0.88
CA ASN A 41 -27.51 -13.02 -0.08
C ASN A 41 -26.79 -12.20 -1.20
N PRO A 42 -25.73 -12.76 -1.81
CA PRO A 42 -24.92 -12.04 -2.77
C PRO A 42 -25.69 -11.52 -4.00
N TRP A 43 -26.71 -12.24 -4.46
CA TRP A 43 -27.52 -11.82 -5.59
C TRP A 43 -28.36 -10.58 -5.25
N VAL A 44 -28.99 -10.56 -4.07
CA VAL A 44 -29.73 -9.41 -3.57
C VAL A 44 -28.78 -8.22 -3.33
N ALA A 45 -27.61 -8.46 -2.74
CA ALA A 45 -26.59 -7.46 -2.52
C ALA A 45 -26.15 -6.75 -3.79
N SER A 46 -26.03 -7.52 -4.89
CA SER A 46 -25.59 -6.98 -6.18
C SER A 46 -26.70 -6.35 -7.04
N THR A 47 -27.98 -6.79 -6.87
CA THR A 47 -29.05 -6.42 -7.80
C THR A 47 -30.20 -5.64 -7.18
N GLN A 48 -30.44 -5.73 -5.87
CA GLN A 48 -31.62 -5.16 -5.24
C GLN A 48 -31.32 -4.12 -4.13
N CYS A 49 -30.07 -3.88 -3.79
CA CYS A 49 -29.70 -2.98 -2.70
C CYS A 49 -29.51 -1.52 -3.14
N GLY A 50 -30.18 -1.09 -4.19
CA GLY A 50 -30.09 0.29 -4.68
C GLY A 50 -28.88 0.52 -5.58
N TYR A 51 -28.39 1.75 -5.62
CA TYR A 51 -27.30 2.13 -6.51
C TYR A 51 -26.50 3.32 -5.98
N ASN A 52 -25.27 3.47 -6.49
CA ASN A 52 -24.36 4.56 -6.16
C ASN A 52 -23.98 5.30 -7.45
N GLU A 53 -24.24 6.58 -7.49
CA GLU A 53 -23.84 7.49 -8.56
C GLU A 53 -22.64 8.29 -8.10
N GLN A 54 -21.58 8.30 -8.92
CA GLN A 54 -20.34 9.02 -8.61
C GLN A 54 -19.91 9.82 -9.82
N TRP A 55 -19.43 11.04 -9.60
CA TRP A 55 -18.83 11.84 -10.64
C TRP A 55 -17.67 12.65 -10.10
N TRP A 56 -16.70 12.80 -10.95
CA TRP A 56 -15.46 13.49 -10.69
C TRP A 56 -15.28 14.64 -11.67
N ASN A 57 -15.06 15.83 -11.14
CA ASN A 57 -14.75 17.01 -11.93
C ASN A 57 -13.36 17.49 -11.55
N ASN A 58 -12.44 17.37 -12.50
CA ASN A 58 -11.07 17.86 -12.36
C ASN A 58 -10.86 18.95 -13.42
N ILE A 59 -10.57 20.17 -12.99
CA ILE A 59 -10.24 21.29 -13.87
C ILE A 59 -8.82 21.72 -13.55
N GLN A 60 -7.96 21.66 -14.55
CA GLN A 60 -6.57 22.07 -14.46
C GLN A 60 -6.31 23.19 -15.44
N THR A 61 -5.83 24.32 -14.92
CA THR A 61 -5.51 25.49 -15.73
C THR A 61 -4.06 25.84 -15.54
N ASN A 62 -3.31 25.90 -16.64
CA ASN A 62 -1.92 26.29 -16.65
C ASN A 62 -1.69 27.43 -17.63
N ILE A 63 -1.11 28.52 -17.14
CA ILE A 63 -0.64 29.64 -17.98
C ILE A 63 0.88 29.65 -17.90
N THR A 64 1.53 29.58 -19.05
CA THR A 64 3.00 29.62 -19.15
C THR A 64 3.45 30.76 -19.99
N LEU A 65 4.29 31.63 -19.44
CA LEU A 65 5.04 32.65 -20.14
C LEU A 65 6.45 32.14 -20.35
N ASN A 66 6.92 32.09 -21.59
CA ASN A 66 8.28 31.71 -21.94
C ASN A 66 8.93 32.85 -22.71
N GLN A 67 9.90 33.50 -22.10
CA GLN A 67 10.58 34.68 -22.65
C GLN A 67 12.07 34.41 -22.85
N LYS A 68 12.53 34.38 -24.10
CA LYS A 68 13.96 34.34 -24.39
C LYS A 68 14.60 35.66 -24.03
N LEU A 69 15.67 35.61 -23.25
CA LEU A 69 16.40 36.77 -22.78
C LEU A 69 17.81 36.84 -23.45
N ASP A 70 17.89 36.36 -24.70
CA ASP A 70 19.14 36.39 -25.48
C ASP A 70 19.71 37.79 -25.67
N PHE A 71 18.87 38.82 -25.52
CA PHE A 71 19.30 40.25 -25.56
C PHE A 71 20.14 40.65 -24.33
N ILE A 72 20.02 39.94 -23.19
CA ILE A 72 20.84 40.11 -22.01
C ILE A 72 22.11 39.24 -22.16
N THR A 73 21.92 37.94 -22.39
CA THR A 73 23.00 36.99 -22.67
C THR A 73 22.45 35.78 -23.41
N LYS A 74 23.21 35.31 -24.41
CA LYS A 74 22.78 34.14 -25.22
C LYS A 74 22.58 32.91 -24.37
N GLY A 75 21.44 32.26 -24.56
CA GLY A 75 21.07 31.03 -23.85
C GLY A 75 20.36 31.25 -22.52
N LEU A 76 20.03 32.50 -22.17
CA LEU A 76 19.21 32.83 -21.02
C LEU A 76 17.71 32.80 -21.39
N ASN A 77 16.92 32.17 -20.58
CA ASN A 77 15.45 32.05 -20.74
C ASN A 77 14.77 32.27 -19.41
N PHE A 78 13.65 32.98 -19.42
CA PHE A 78 12.75 33.12 -18.29
C PHE A 78 11.47 32.36 -18.56
N ILE A 79 11.01 31.59 -17.56
CA ILE A 79 9.73 30.87 -17.61
C ILE A 79 8.93 31.25 -16.38
N GLY A 80 7.75 31.83 -16.60
CA GLY A 80 6.74 32.05 -15.56
C GLY A 80 5.60 31.07 -15.74
N ARG A 81 5.16 30.41 -14.68
CA ARG A 81 4.01 29.51 -14.69
C ARG A 81 3.05 29.86 -13.58
N PHE A 82 1.78 29.91 -13.93
CA PHE A 82 0.69 29.99 -12.97
C PHE A 82 -0.26 28.84 -13.24
N GLY A 83 -0.58 28.09 -12.18
CA GLY A 83 -1.53 26.96 -12.21
C GLY A 83 -2.67 27.19 -11.22
N PHE A 84 -3.86 26.83 -11.65
CA PHE A 84 -5.04 26.79 -10.81
C PHE A 84 -5.77 25.48 -11.08
N ASP A 85 -5.81 24.61 -10.06
CA ASP A 85 -6.46 23.32 -10.16
C ASP A 85 -7.61 23.24 -9.17
N THR A 86 -8.72 22.65 -9.59
CA THR A 86 -9.81 22.27 -8.70
C THR A 86 -10.21 20.82 -8.99
N ASP A 87 -10.35 20.06 -7.93
CA ASP A 87 -10.80 18.68 -7.96
C ASP A 87 -12.01 18.53 -7.06
N ASN A 88 -13.12 18.05 -7.61
CA ASN A 88 -14.36 17.84 -6.89
C ASN A 88 -14.90 16.44 -7.18
N TYR A 89 -15.06 15.67 -6.14
CA TYR A 89 -15.72 14.37 -6.16
C TYR A 89 -17.06 14.47 -5.46
N ASN A 90 -18.09 13.94 -6.07
CA ASN A 90 -19.43 13.90 -5.52
C ASN A 90 -19.99 12.50 -5.67
N PHE A 91 -20.76 12.06 -4.69
CA PHE A 91 -21.52 10.82 -4.80
C PHE A 91 -22.94 10.99 -4.23
N ILE A 92 -23.86 10.23 -4.79
CA ILE A 92 -25.21 10.00 -4.27
C ILE A 92 -25.39 8.50 -4.17
N LYS A 93 -25.47 8.00 -2.94
CA LYS A 93 -25.78 6.62 -2.64
C LYS A 93 -27.23 6.49 -2.31
N ARG A 94 -27.97 5.70 -3.06
CA ARG A 94 -29.35 5.32 -2.77
C ARG A 94 -29.36 3.85 -2.37
N TYR A 95 -29.72 3.60 -1.13
CA TYR A 95 -29.72 2.27 -0.55
C TYR A 95 -31.15 1.85 -0.20
N LYS A 96 -31.54 0.64 -0.58
CA LYS A 96 -32.75 -0.04 -0.16
C LYS A 96 -32.43 -1.50 0.14
N CYS A 97 -33.30 -2.18 0.84
CA CYS A 97 -33.17 -3.61 1.02
C CYS A 97 -34.58 -4.23 1.06
N PRO A 98 -34.86 -5.28 0.29
CA PRO A 98 -36.16 -5.95 0.33
C PRO A 98 -36.37 -6.62 1.69
N ALA A 99 -37.61 -6.92 2.02
CA ALA A 99 -37.92 -7.71 3.21
C ALA A 99 -37.24 -9.08 3.13
N LEU A 100 -36.57 -9.49 4.22
CA LEU A 100 -35.83 -10.74 4.28
C LEU A 100 -36.61 -11.80 5.09
N TRP A 101 -36.67 -12.99 4.53
CA TRP A 101 -37.47 -14.09 5.08
C TRP A 101 -36.62 -15.34 5.28
N SER A 102 -36.88 -16.04 6.38
CA SER A 102 -36.32 -17.36 6.65
C SER A 102 -37.41 -18.39 6.52
N ALA A 103 -37.16 -19.49 5.84
CA ALA A 103 -38.05 -20.66 5.81
C ALA A 103 -37.82 -21.50 7.07
N ASP A 104 -38.91 -21.95 7.70
CA ASP A 104 -38.81 -22.84 8.86
C ASP A 104 -38.39 -24.25 8.40
N ARG A 105 -37.72 -24.97 9.29
CA ARG A 105 -37.25 -26.33 9.01
C ARG A 105 -38.38 -27.33 8.76
N PHE A 106 -39.53 -27.10 9.38
CA PHE A 106 -40.64 -27.99 9.33
C PHE A 106 -41.77 -27.39 8.51
N ARG A 107 -42.45 -28.24 7.75
CA ARG A 107 -43.66 -27.85 7.02
C ARG A 107 -44.82 -27.79 7.99
N LYS A 108 -45.84 -26.98 7.66
CA LYS A 108 -47.12 -26.97 8.32
C LYS A 108 -47.89 -28.29 8.03
N ASP A 109 -48.98 -28.55 8.76
CA ASP A 109 -49.83 -29.75 8.57
C ASP A 109 -50.40 -29.84 7.15
N ASP A 110 -50.60 -28.71 6.47
CA ASP A 110 -51.05 -28.63 5.07
C ASP A 110 -49.94 -28.86 4.04
N GLY A 111 -48.73 -29.17 4.49
CA GLY A 111 -47.54 -29.38 3.64
C GLY A 111 -46.85 -28.11 3.15
N THR A 112 -47.35 -26.92 3.49
CA THR A 112 -46.76 -25.66 3.10
C THR A 112 -45.57 -25.30 3.98
N ILE A 113 -44.63 -24.48 3.41
CA ILE A 113 -43.47 -23.96 4.17
C ILE A 113 -43.95 -22.75 4.97
N ASN A 114 -43.61 -22.73 6.25
CA ASN A 114 -43.79 -21.53 7.07
C ASN A 114 -42.60 -20.56 6.86
N PHE A 115 -42.93 -19.28 6.68
CA PHE A 115 -41.93 -18.22 6.47
C PHE A 115 -41.99 -17.22 7.62
N THR A 116 -40.83 -16.96 8.21
CA THR A 116 -40.67 -15.95 9.25
C THR A 116 -39.93 -14.76 8.69
N ARG A 117 -40.53 -13.57 8.77
CA ARG A 117 -39.86 -12.33 8.36
C ARG A 117 -38.78 -11.96 9.39
N LYS A 118 -37.52 -12.01 8.97
CA LYS A 118 -36.38 -11.68 9.83
C LYS A 118 -36.02 -10.20 9.78
N ARG A 119 -36.29 -9.56 8.64
CA ARG A 119 -36.02 -8.12 8.45
C ARG A 119 -37.14 -7.49 7.63
N ALA A 120 -37.65 -6.36 8.10
CA ALA A 120 -38.61 -5.58 7.33
C ALA A 120 -37.96 -4.99 6.08
N GLU A 121 -38.74 -4.69 5.06
CA GLU A 121 -38.29 -3.93 3.93
C GLU A 121 -37.75 -2.59 4.42
N GLN A 122 -36.59 -2.21 3.88
CA GLN A 122 -36.01 -0.89 4.04
C GLN A 122 -36.27 -0.13 2.76
N GLU A 123 -37.10 0.88 2.86
CA GLU A 123 -37.39 1.80 1.76
C GLU A 123 -36.10 2.52 1.35
N MET A 124 -36.10 3.07 0.14
CA MET A 124 -34.95 3.74 -0.41
C MET A 124 -34.57 4.97 0.41
N THR A 125 -33.38 4.93 0.97
CA THR A 125 -32.74 6.06 1.65
C THR A 125 -31.69 6.68 0.73
N GLN A 126 -31.44 7.96 0.88
CA GLN A 126 -30.40 8.67 0.15
C GLN A 126 -29.35 9.22 1.10
N THR A 127 -28.09 9.00 0.76
CA THR A 127 -26.95 9.64 1.40
C THR A 127 -26.11 10.28 0.29
N SER A 128 -25.66 11.49 0.51
CA SER A 128 -24.76 12.18 -0.41
C SER A 128 -23.53 12.66 0.35
N GLY A 129 -22.43 12.74 -0.35
CA GLY A 129 -21.20 13.33 0.14
C GLY A 129 -20.41 13.95 -1.00
N ASN A 130 -19.52 14.81 -0.63
CA ASN A 130 -18.66 15.49 -1.56
C ASN A 130 -17.28 15.71 -0.94
N THR A 131 -16.25 15.65 -1.77
CA THR A 131 -14.90 16.10 -1.41
C THR A 131 -14.45 17.11 -2.43
N GLY A 132 -13.67 18.09 -2.01
CA GLY A 132 -13.18 19.10 -2.92
C GLY A 132 -11.85 19.67 -2.45
N GLU A 133 -10.98 19.93 -3.41
CA GLU A 133 -9.70 20.57 -3.20
C GLU A 133 -9.47 21.67 -4.25
N ARG A 134 -8.81 22.73 -3.83
CA ARG A 134 -8.32 23.78 -4.71
C ARG A 134 -6.83 23.95 -4.49
N LYS A 135 -6.07 23.99 -5.58
CA LYS A 135 -4.64 24.23 -5.58
C LYS A 135 -4.29 25.40 -6.44
N GLU A 136 -3.46 26.28 -5.93
CA GLU A 136 -2.85 27.40 -6.61
C GLU A 136 -1.34 27.18 -6.66
N TYR A 137 -0.73 27.42 -7.79
CA TYR A 137 0.70 27.23 -8.02
C TYR A 137 1.28 28.42 -8.78
N PHE A 138 2.40 28.91 -8.30
CA PHE A 138 3.20 29.93 -8.96
C PHE A 138 4.64 29.48 -9.07
N GLU A 139 5.26 29.73 -10.22
CA GLU A 139 6.65 29.42 -10.49
C GLU A 139 7.29 30.52 -11.33
N ALA A 140 8.50 30.91 -10.94
CA ALA A 140 9.38 31.77 -11.72
C ALA A 140 10.73 31.08 -11.87
N GLU A 141 11.17 30.83 -13.08
CA GLU A 141 12.36 30.06 -13.39
C GLU A 141 13.27 30.82 -14.38
N LEU A 142 14.55 30.90 -14.04
CA LEU A 142 15.61 31.37 -14.93
C LEU A 142 16.43 30.17 -15.36
N GLN A 143 16.54 29.96 -16.65
CA GLN A 143 17.34 28.91 -17.27
C GLN A 143 18.47 29.54 -18.09
N TYR A 144 19.67 29.00 -17.92
CA TYR A 144 20.82 29.37 -18.72
C TYR A 144 21.46 28.12 -19.33
N ASN A 145 21.57 28.06 -20.65
CA ASN A 145 22.17 26.94 -21.36
C ASN A 145 23.14 27.48 -22.43
N ARG A 146 24.40 27.12 -22.33
CA ARG A 146 25.41 27.57 -23.27
C ARG A 146 26.51 26.55 -23.49
N ASN A 147 26.91 26.44 -24.75
CA ASN A 147 28.04 25.65 -25.19
C ASN A 147 29.22 26.56 -25.53
N PHE A 148 30.35 26.33 -24.88
CA PHE A 148 31.62 27.02 -25.13
C PHE A 148 32.63 26.00 -25.68
N LYS A 149 32.60 25.70 -26.98
CA LYS A 149 33.38 24.63 -27.60
C LYS A 149 33.18 23.29 -26.88
N SER A 150 34.18 22.85 -26.12
CA SER A 150 34.16 21.59 -25.37
C SER A 150 33.46 21.67 -23.99
N HIS A 151 33.06 22.88 -23.58
CA HIS A 151 32.44 23.12 -22.27
C HIS A 151 30.96 23.39 -22.44
N ILE A 152 30.13 22.60 -21.77
CA ILE A 152 28.69 22.77 -21.76
C ILE A 152 28.29 23.15 -20.33
N LEU A 153 27.72 24.34 -20.20
CA LEU A 153 27.24 24.85 -18.92
C LEU A 153 25.71 25.02 -18.97
N SER A 154 25.01 24.45 -17.99
CA SER A 154 23.61 24.73 -17.78
C SER A 154 23.36 25.13 -16.34
N GLY A 155 22.49 26.11 -16.16
CA GLY A 155 22.06 26.59 -14.84
C GLY A 155 20.56 26.80 -14.82
N THR A 156 19.95 26.53 -13.67
CA THR A 156 18.53 26.81 -13.41
C THR A 156 18.42 27.40 -12.01
N LEU A 157 17.71 28.51 -11.90
CA LEU A 157 17.26 29.06 -10.62
C LEU A 157 15.75 29.19 -10.66
N LYS A 158 15.07 28.62 -9.68
CA LYS A 158 13.63 28.44 -9.69
C LYS A 158 13.05 28.81 -8.35
N TYR A 159 12.10 29.72 -8.34
CA TYR A 159 11.24 30.00 -7.20
C TYR A 159 9.87 29.34 -7.41
N THR A 160 9.34 28.71 -6.37
CA THR A 160 8.00 28.09 -6.38
C THR A 160 7.21 28.49 -5.16
N GLN A 161 5.91 28.62 -5.33
CA GLN A 161 4.95 28.80 -4.26
C GLN A 161 3.69 28.00 -4.59
N ASP A 162 3.18 27.24 -3.62
CA ASP A 162 1.91 26.54 -3.76
C ASP A 162 1.02 26.72 -2.53
N SER A 163 -0.27 26.64 -2.78
CA SER A 163 -1.30 26.68 -1.74
C SER A 163 -2.37 25.67 -2.10
N LYS A 164 -2.67 24.76 -1.17
CA LYS A 164 -3.70 23.74 -1.31
C LYS A 164 -4.69 23.84 -0.17
N VAL A 165 -5.97 23.92 -0.46
CA VAL A 165 -7.04 23.99 0.53
C VAL A 165 -8.15 23.01 0.23
N LYS A 166 -8.67 22.35 1.26
CA LYS A 166 -9.93 21.59 1.17
C LYS A 166 -11.10 22.57 1.09
N THR A 167 -12.00 22.37 0.15
CA THR A 167 -13.20 23.20 -0.05
C THR A 167 -14.47 22.55 0.48
N GLN A 168 -14.42 21.24 0.73
CA GLN A 168 -15.57 20.44 1.18
C GLN A 168 -15.09 19.36 2.16
N GLU A 169 -16.00 18.84 2.99
CA GLU A 169 -15.71 17.83 4.05
C GLU A 169 -14.58 18.27 4.99
N ILE A 170 -14.62 19.52 5.41
CA ILE A 170 -13.59 20.11 6.28
C ILE A 170 -13.64 19.49 7.69
N GLY A 171 -14.82 18.97 8.10
CA GLY A 171 -15.06 18.48 9.45
C GLY A 171 -15.09 19.60 10.49
N ASN A 172 -14.90 19.23 11.75
CA ASN A 172 -14.96 20.17 12.88
C ASN A 172 -13.59 20.67 13.34
N ASP A 173 -12.49 20.14 12.80
CA ASP A 173 -11.14 20.61 13.13
C ASP A 173 -10.80 21.83 12.28
N ILE A 174 -10.61 22.96 12.93
CA ILE A 174 -10.26 24.23 12.28
C ILE A 174 -8.98 24.12 11.43
N LYS A 175 -8.06 23.25 11.80
CA LYS A 175 -6.82 23.01 11.05
C LYS A 175 -7.08 22.52 9.62
N ASN A 176 -8.20 21.84 9.38
CA ASN A 176 -8.55 21.33 8.05
C ASN A 176 -9.00 22.44 7.10
N SER A 177 -9.48 23.57 7.60
CA SER A 177 -9.87 24.74 6.80
C SER A 177 -8.69 25.62 6.40
N LEU A 178 -7.55 25.48 7.07
CA LEU A 178 -6.37 26.26 6.74
C LEU A 178 -5.70 25.72 5.46
N PRO A 179 -5.20 26.58 4.57
CA PRO A 179 -4.47 26.13 3.41
C PRO A 179 -3.14 25.47 3.83
N MET A 180 -2.68 24.51 3.06
CA MET A 180 -1.32 23.97 3.13
C MET A 180 -0.46 24.75 2.14
N ARG A 181 0.54 25.46 2.63
CA ARG A 181 1.39 26.31 1.81
C ARG A 181 2.84 25.85 1.87
N HIS A 182 3.46 25.87 0.71
CA HIS A 182 4.90 25.68 0.57
C HIS A 182 5.46 26.80 -0.29
N GLN A 183 6.69 27.17 -0.02
CA GLN A 183 7.47 28.03 -0.88
C GLN A 183 8.91 27.53 -0.94
N GLY A 184 9.56 27.76 -2.05
CA GLY A 184 10.93 27.26 -2.20
C GLY A 184 11.73 27.98 -3.25
N LEU A 185 13.03 28.01 -3.00
CA LEU A 185 14.03 28.40 -3.98
C LEU A 185 14.88 27.16 -4.29
N ALA A 186 14.95 26.77 -5.55
CA ALA A 186 15.78 25.67 -6.01
C ALA A 186 16.78 26.14 -7.05
N GLY A 187 17.97 25.60 -7.02
CA GLY A 187 19.00 25.91 -8.00
C GLY A 187 19.71 24.66 -8.48
N ARG A 188 20.14 24.70 -9.72
CA ARG A 188 20.95 23.66 -10.35
C ARG A 188 22.04 24.31 -11.19
N ILE A 189 23.25 23.79 -11.09
CA ILE A 189 24.36 24.06 -12.00
C ILE A 189 24.88 22.72 -12.48
N ALA A 190 24.92 22.55 -13.80
CA ALA A 190 25.46 21.37 -14.43
C ALA A 190 26.57 21.77 -15.43
N TYR A 191 27.67 21.11 -15.32
CA TYR A 191 28.85 21.31 -16.16
C TYR A 191 29.26 19.98 -16.79
N ASN A 192 29.58 20.04 -18.07
CA ASN A 192 30.08 18.90 -18.83
C ASN A 192 31.28 19.37 -19.65
N TRP A 193 32.38 18.66 -19.52
CA TRP A 193 33.56 18.87 -20.36
C TRP A 193 33.73 17.73 -21.37
N ASN A 194 33.56 18.09 -22.63
CA ASN A 194 33.81 17.21 -23.78
C ASN A 194 33.09 15.82 -23.67
N TYR A 195 31.93 15.77 -23.02
CA TYR A 195 31.16 14.55 -22.71
C TYR A 195 31.94 13.48 -21.91
N ARG A 196 33.09 13.86 -21.28
CA ARG A 196 33.90 12.99 -20.45
C ARG A 196 33.60 13.13 -18.97
N TYR A 197 33.64 14.37 -18.48
CA TYR A 197 33.48 14.68 -17.07
C TYR A 197 32.21 15.49 -16.85
N PHE A 198 31.43 15.07 -15.91
CA PHE A 198 30.15 15.69 -15.59
C PHE A 198 30.15 16.06 -14.10
N LEU A 199 29.77 17.28 -13.81
CA LEU A 199 29.60 17.80 -12.47
C LEU A 199 28.22 18.43 -12.38
N ASN A 200 27.43 18.04 -11.37
CA ASN A 200 26.16 18.69 -11.07
C ASN A 200 26.14 19.09 -9.60
N PHE A 201 25.66 20.28 -9.35
CA PHE A 201 25.30 20.76 -8.02
C PHE A 201 23.85 21.21 -8.05
N ASN A 202 23.07 20.75 -7.08
CA ASN A 202 21.68 21.13 -6.91
C ASN A 202 21.47 21.55 -5.47
N PHE A 203 20.53 22.45 -5.24
CA PHE A 203 20.04 22.74 -3.90
C PHE A 203 18.55 23.04 -3.94
N GLY A 204 17.87 22.72 -2.86
CA GLY A 204 16.53 23.17 -2.53
C GLY A 204 16.53 23.85 -1.17
N TYR A 205 15.94 25.04 -1.10
CA TYR A 205 15.64 25.73 0.15
C TYR A 205 14.12 25.89 0.21
N THR A 206 13.47 25.04 0.97
CA THR A 206 12.00 24.88 0.95
C THR A 206 11.43 25.12 2.31
N GLY A 207 10.36 25.91 2.37
CA GLY A 207 9.58 26.19 3.58
C GLY A 207 8.21 25.52 3.54
N SER A 208 7.77 25.01 4.69
CA SER A 208 6.46 24.41 4.94
C SER A 208 5.80 25.06 6.16
N GLU A 209 4.54 25.44 6.04
CA GLU A 209 3.76 25.96 7.17
C GLU A 209 3.43 24.86 8.22
N ASN A 210 3.73 23.63 7.92
CA ASN A 210 3.49 22.51 8.84
C ASN A 210 4.40 22.54 10.07
N PHE A 211 5.44 23.39 10.07
CA PHE A 211 6.39 23.56 11.16
C PHE A 211 6.26 24.94 11.83
N ALA A 212 6.59 24.99 13.11
CA ALA A 212 6.63 26.24 13.89
C ALA A 212 7.66 27.23 13.33
N ALA A 213 7.51 28.50 13.69
CA ALA A 213 8.47 29.54 13.32
C ALA A 213 9.89 29.15 13.76
N GLY A 214 10.86 29.30 12.87
CA GLY A 214 12.24 28.88 13.07
C GLY A 214 12.59 27.45 12.56
N HIS A 215 11.60 26.59 12.37
CA HIS A 215 11.75 25.23 11.84
C HIS A 215 11.16 25.03 10.45
N GLN A 216 10.53 26.06 9.87
CA GLN A 216 9.80 26.00 8.63
C GLN A 216 10.68 25.68 7.41
N PHE A 217 11.90 26.23 7.37
CA PHE A 217 12.76 26.13 6.18
C PHE A 217 13.82 25.06 6.34
N GLY A 218 13.94 24.19 5.33
CA GLY A 218 14.98 23.19 5.19
C GLY A 218 15.88 23.46 3.99
N PHE A 219 17.20 23.20 4.15
CA PHE A 219 18.18 23.27 3.07
C PHE A 219 18.62 21.87 2.67
N PHE A 220 18.44 21.55 1.38
CA PHE A 220 18.63 20.21 0.82
C PHE A 220 19.61 20.26 -0.36
N PRO A 221 20.93 20.22 -0.09
CA PRO A 221 21.94 20.17 -1.13
C PRO A 221 22.08 18.77 -1.73
N ALA A 222 22.47 18.71 -3.00
CA ALA A 222 22.85 17.49 -3.68
C ALA A 222 23.94 17.76 -4.72
N TYR A 223 24.87 16.83 -4.88
CA TYR A 223 25.88 16.90 -5.92
C TYR A 223 26.06 15.53 -6.59
N SER A 224 26.48 15.56 -7.84
CA SER A 224 26.86 14.36 -8.55
C SER A 224 28.05 14.59 -9.44
N VAL A 225 28.86 13.55 -9.58
CA VAL A 225 29.99 13.48 -10.47
C VAL A 225 29.87 12.26 -11.36
N ALA A 226 30.32 12.38 -12.61
CA ALA A 226 30.39 11.22 -13.48
C ALA A 226 31.57 11.34 -14.44
N TRP A 227 32.13 10.19 -14.78
CA TRP A 227 33.20 10.02 -15.72
C TRP A 227 32.82 9.04 -16.82
N ASN A 228 32.73 9.51 -18.04
CA ASN A 228 32.50 8.66 -19.20
C ASN A 228 33.84 8.21 -19.77
N ILE A 229 34.30 7.08 -19.34
CA ILE A 229 35.59 6.50 -19.68
C ILE A 229 35.65 6.16 -21.18
N ALA A 230 34.53 5.84 -21.82
CA ALA A 230 34.45 5.56 -23.23
C ALA A 230 34.86 6.75 -24.11
N GLU A 231 34.72 7.99 -23.61
CA GLU A 231 35.10 9.21 -24.31
C GLU A 231 36.60 9.55 -24.20
N GLU A 232 37.36 8.75 -23.43
CA GLU A 232 38.81 8.95 -23.34
C GLU A 232 39.53 8.52 -24.64
N PRO A 233 40.56 9.28 -25.09
CA PRO A 233 41.24 9.00 -26.36
C PRO A 233 41.80 7.59 -26.45
N PHE A 234 42.33 7.06 -25.35
CA PHE A 234 42.89 5.72 -25.32
C PHE A 234 41.82 4.63 -25.46
N VAL A 235 40.61 4.86 -24.92
CA VAL A 235 39.47 3.90 -25.03
C VAL A 235 38.92 3.97 -26.47
N LYS A 236 38.62 5.17 -26.97
CA LYS A 236 38.09 5.35 -28.33
C LYS A 236 39.01 4.76 -29.41
N LYS A 237 40.32 4.83 -29.20
CA LYS A 237 41.30 4.27 -30.15
C LYS A 237 41.36 2.75 -30.12
N ASN A 238 41.33 2.16 -28.92
CA ASN A 238 41.61 0.74 -28.70
C ASN A 238 40.40 -0.13 -28.55
N LEU A 239 39.28 0.40 -28.03
CA LEU A 239 38.04 -0.34 -27.68
C LEU A 239 36.82 0.25 -28.42
N LYS A 240 36.86 0.20 -29.75
CA LYS A 240 35.80 0.77 -30.61
C LYS A 240 34.39 0.17 -30.39
N TRP A 241 34.33 -0.99 -29.81
CA TRP A 241 33.07 -1.68 -29.48
C TRP A 241 32.42 -1.16 -28.20
N VAL A 242 33.09 -0.29 -27.43
CA VAL A 242 32.55 0.35 -26.24
C VAL A 242 31.98 1.72 -26.64
N ASN A 243 30.69 1.87 -26.70
CA ASN A 243 29.99 3.11 -27.05
C ASN A 243 29.84 4.04 -25.85
N MET A 244 29.55 3.48 -24.68
CA MET A 244 29.48 4.20 -23.43
C MET A 244 30.00 3.33 -22.29
N PHE A 245 30.78 3.89 -21.40
CA PHE A 245 31.18 3.32 -20.13
C PHE A 245 31.33 4.46 -19.13
N LYS A 246 30.23 4.74 -18.41
CA LYS A 246 30.14 5.91 -17.54
C LYS A 246 29.91 5.46 -16.12
N VAL A 247 30.83 5.82 -15.24
CA VAL A 247 30.71 5.64 -13.79
C VAL A 247 30.19 6.95 -13.21
N ARG A 248 29.24 6.86 -12.28
CA ARG A 248 28.63 8.02 -11.63
C ARG A 248 28.49 7.80 -10.14
N TYR A 249 28.57 8.90 -9.42
CA TYR A 249 28.29 8.96 -7.99
C TYR A 249 27.42 10.17 -7.70
N SER A 250 26.40 10.00 -6.88
CA SER A 250 25.61 11.09 -6.36
C SER A 250 25.45 11.03 -4.85
N TRP A 251 25.37 12.19 -4.24
CA TRP A 251 25.03 12.39 -2.86
C TRP A 251 24.01 13.51 -2.75
N GLY A 252 23.04 13.37 -1.85
CA GLY A 252 22.09 14.44 -1.63
C GLY A 252 21.23 14.24 -0.39
N LYS A 253 20.66 15.34 0.07
CA LYS A 253 19.66 15.37 1.14
C LYS A 253 18.28 15.66 0.55
N VAL A 254 17.26 14.98 1.06
CA VAL A 254 15.85 15.21 0.72
C VAL A 254 15.07 15.37 2.02
N GLY A 255 14.25 16.42 2.09
CA GLY A 255 13.34 16.67 3.22
C GLY A 255 11.93 16.16 2.95
N ASN A 256 11.25 15.72 3.99
CA ASN A 256 9.84 15.37 3.98
C ASN A 256 9.14 16.10 5.13
N ASP A 257 8.05 16.79 4.83
CA ASP A 257 7.20 17.51 5.80
C ASP A 257 5.86 16.82 6.05
N LYS A 258 5.61 15.68 5.40
CA LYS A 258 4.37 14.91 5.57
C LYS A 258 4.46 14.03 6.80
N MET A 259 3.55 14.23 7.71
CA MET A 259 3.42 13.49 8.96
C MET A 259 2.07 12.81 9.00
N TYR A 260 2.03 11.56 9.46
CA TYR A 260 0.81 10.77 9.49
C TYR A 260 0.55 10.24 10.90
N GLU A 261 -0.74 10.08 11.23
CA GLU A 261 -1.16 9.34 12.41
C GLU A 261 -0.73 7.87 12.34
N ALA A 262 -0.89 7.14 13.44
CA ALA A 262 -0.54 5.71 13.52
C ALA A 262 -1.25 4.83 12.48
N ASN A 263 -2.41 5.24 11.98
CA ASN A 263 -3.14 4.57 10.91
C ASN A 263 -2.47 4.70 9.52
N GLY A 264 -1.43 5.55 9.39
CA GLY A 264 -0.69 5.78 8.14
C GLY A 264 -1.46 6.49 7.02
N THR A 265 -2.70 6.90 7.27
CA THR A 265 -3.59 7.51 6.25
C THR A 265 -3.99 8.94 6.58
N THR A 266 -4.21 9.25 7.86
CA THR A 266 -4.59 10.59 8.31
C THR A 266 -3.38 11.49 8.39
N LEU A 267 -3.36 12.56 7.60
CA LEU A 267 -2.27 13.55 7.60
C LEU A 267 -2.39 14.45 8.86
N ILE A 268 -1.30 14.50 9.63
CA ILE A 268 -1.17 15.43 10.74
C ILE A 268 -0.76 16.79 10.21
N ARG A 269 -1.50 17.82 10.61
CA ARG A 269 -1.26 19.21 10.24
C ARG A 269 -0.98 20.04 11.46
N PHE A 270 -0.02 20.95 11.34
CA PHE A 270 0.35 21.90 12.39
C PHE A 270 0.58 21.22 13.75
N PRO A 271 1.54 20.27 13.88
CA PRO A 271 1.79 19.55 15.14
C PRO A 271 2.28 20.45 16.28
N TYR A 272 2.63 21.69 15.97
CA TYR A 272 2.98 22.72 16.95
C TYR A 272 1.76 23.42 17.59
N LEU A 273 0.54 23.09 17.14
CA LEU A 273 -0.71 23.56 17.73
C LEU A 273 -1.30 22.48 18.62
N TYR A 274 -1.62 22.82 19.86
CA TYR A 274 -2.41 21.92 20.69
C TYR A 274 -3.88 21.96 20.28
N THR A 275 -4.61 20.91 20.56
CA THR A 275 -6.06 20.88 20.42
C THR A 275 -6.71 20.51 21.74
N ILE A 276 -7.80 21.20 22.04
CA ILE A 276 -8.63 20.96 23.21
C ILE A 276 -9.96 20.38 22.73
N GLY A 277 -10.42 19.34 23.34
CA GLY A 277 -11.71 18.73 23.09
C GLY A 277 -12.46 18.46 24.40
N TYR A 278 -13.71 18.10 24.27
CA TYR A 278 -14.50 17.63 25.41
C TYR A 278 -14.02 16.23 25.83
N GLY A 279 -14.08 15.94 27.12
CA GLY A 279 -13.94 14.60 27.65
C GLY A 279 -15.05 13.68 27.12
N GLY A 280 -14.82 12.38 27.03
CA GLY A 280 -15.84 11.40 26.64
C GLY A 280 -16.99 11.31 27.66
N ALA A 281 -18.10 10.65 27.31
CA ALA A 281 -19.18 10.39 28.23
C ALA A 281 -18.72 9.59 29.46
N PRO A 282 -19.28 9.81 30.64
CA PRO A 282 -18.90 9.05 31.82
C PRO A 282 -19.21 7.60 31.61
N ASN A 283 -18.23 6.75 31.85
CA ASN A 283 -18.45 5.33 31.91
C ASN A 283 -18.92 4.97 33.33
N ILE A 284 -20.19 4.57 33.48
CA ILE A 284 -20.78 4.18 34.77
C ILE A 284 -20.12 2.94 35.43
N TRP A 285 -19.16 2.32 34.74
CA TRP A 285 -18.45 1.13 35.21
C TRP A 285 -17.02 1.38 35.64
N GLY A 286 -16.65 2.64 35.94
CA GLY A 286 -15.38 2.95 36.58
C GLY A 286 -14.14 2.96 35.69
N ASP A 287 -14.29 2.74 34.39
CA ASP A 287 -13.20 2.90 33.46
C ASP A 287 -13.04 4.35 33.00
N ASN A 288 -11.89 4.89 33.22
CA ASN A 288 -11.34 6.22 33.08
C ASN A 288 -11.65 6.99 31.78
N ALA A 289 -12.76 6.76 31.15
CA ALA A 289 -13.05 7.36 29.84
C ALA A 289 -13.77 8.70 29.96
N GLY A 290 -13.45 9.50 30.95
CA GLY A 290 -14.36 10.45 30.67
C GLY A 290 -14.25 11.90 31.00
N TYR A 291 -14.03 12.36 32.13
CA TYR A 291 -14.11 13.79 32.44
C TYR A 291 -12.82 14.25 33.09
N TYR A 292 -11.97 14.88 32.27
CA TYR A 292 -10.81 15.60 32.82
C TYR A 292 -11.05 17.09 32.67
N SER A 293 -10.91 17.84 33.76
CA SER A 293 -10.77 19.28 33.66
C SER A 293 -9.42 19.61 33.06
N ALA A 294 -9.35 20.60 32.17
CA ALA A 294 -8.09 21.08 31.58
C ALA A 294 -7.07 21.57 32.64
N PHE A 295 -7.49 21.72 33.87
CA PHE A 295 -6.74 22.36 34.94
C PHE A 295 -6.37 21.46 36.12
N GLY A 296 -6.51 20.12 36.01
CA GLY A 296 -6.15 19.36 37.17
C GLY A 296 -6.38 17.88 37.22
N GLY A 297 -6.63 17.22 36.13
CA GLY A 297 -6.45 15.76 36.02
C GLY A 297 -7.28 14.87 36.94
N TYR A 298 -8.39 15.34 37.49
CA TYR A 298 -9.26 14.51 38.32
C TYR A 298 -10.37 13.89 37.51
N ASN A 299 -10.51 12.58 37.69
CA ASN A 299 -11.67 11.84 37.21
C ASN A 299 -12.85 12.11 38.14
N TRP A 300 -13.78 12.92 37.70
CA TRP A 300 -14.97 13.26 38.48
C TRP A 300 -15.91 12.08 38.70
N ALA A 301 -15.74 10.98 37.98
CA ALA A 301 -16.53 9.77 38.20
C ALA A 301 -16.28 9.13 39.58
N ASP A 302 -15.08 9.28 40.14
CA ASP A 302 -14.72 8.72 41.44
C ASP A 302 -15.10 9.63 42.62
N TYR A 303 -15.41 10.91 42.36
CA TYR A 303 -15.68 11.90 43.41
C TYR A 303 -17.11 12.43 43.40
N GLY A 304 -18.03 11.79 42.69
CA GLY A 304 -19.43 12.21 42.64
C GLY A 304 -19.58 13.55 41.93
N TYR A 305 -20.39 13.55 40.91
CA TYR A 305 -20.72 14.74 40.14
C TYR A 305 -21.22 15.86 41.06
N GLU A 306 -20.74 17.06 40.91
CA GLU A 306 -21.55 18.21 41.30
C GLU A 306 -22.74 18.27 40.33
N LYS A 307 -23.80 17.64 40.72
CA LYS A 307 -25.08 17.74 40.04
C LYS A 307 -25.68 19.09 40.33
N TYR A 308 -25.54 20.00 39.38
CA TYR A 308 -26.49 21.09 39.32
C TYR A 308 -27.73 20.57 38.57
N GLY A 309 -28.66 20.05 39.34
CA GLY A 309 -29.87 19.39 38.81
C GLY A 309 -29.56 18.05 38.10
N THR A 310 -30.08 17.86 36.90
CA THR A 310 -29.87 16.68 36.02
C THR A 310 -28.78 16.91 34.95
N THR A 311 -28.10 18.03 34.97
CA THR A 311 -27.15 18.40 33.92
C THR A 311 -25.74 17.97 34.28
N LEU A 312 -25.15 17.17 33.45
CA LEU A 312 -23.75 16.76 33.53
C LEU A 312 -22.91 17.70 32.66
N PHE A 313 -21.86 18.29 33.21
CA PHE A 313 -20.91 19.12 32.48
C PHE A 313 -19.70 18.27 32.03
N GLN A 314 -19.39 18.33 30.77
CA GLN A 314 -18.18 17.70 30.21
C GLN A 314 -16.95 18.55 30.52
N GLY A 315 -15.91 17.93 31.04
CA GLY A 315 -14.60 18.55 31.21
C GLY A 315 -13.89 18.78 29.88
N LEU A 316 -12.93 19.69 29.87
CA LEU A 316 -12.04 19.93 28.75
C LEU A 316 -10.73 19.18 28.95
N ARG A 317 -10.18 18.62 27.87
CA ARG A 317 -8.87 17.98 27.86
C ARG A 317 -8.07 18.32 26.62
N TYR A 318 -6.77 18.22 26.72
CA TYR A 318 -5.93 18.23 25.52
C TYR A 318 -6.18 16.95 24.72
N THR A 319 -6.56 17.09 23.46
CA THR A 319 -6.69 15.96 22.53
C THR A 319 -5.42 15.76 21.71
N SER A 320 -4.58 16.79 21.61
CA SER A 320 -3.26 16.74 21.00
C SER A 320 -2.31 17.67 21.72
N TYR A 321 -1.11 17.18 22.05
CA TYR A 321 -0.04 17.99 22.58
C TYR A 321 0.68 18.76 21.48
N ALA A 322 0.97 20.02 21.74
CA ALA A 322 1.80 20.83 20.87
C ALA A 322 3.27 20.38 20.97
N ASN A 323 3.95 20.34 19.84
CA ASN A 323 5.39 20.18 19.77
C ASN A 323 5.96 21.15 18.73
N ASP A 324 6.49 22.27 19.19
CA ASP A 324 7.11 23.31 18.35
C ASP A 324 8.52 22.94 17.87
N GLY A 325 9.13 21.92 18.47
CA GLY A 325 10.41 21.35 18.03
C GLY A 325 10.33 20.42 16.82
N VAL A 326 9.15 20.17 16.28
CA VAL A 326 8.99 19.31 15.09
C VAL A 326 9.58 19.99 13.85
N THR A 327 10.35 19.24 13.08
CA THR A 327 11.05 19.71 11.90
C THR A 327 11.07 18.66 10.78
N TRP A 328 11.77 18.93 9.71
CA TRP A 328 11.89 18.08 8.54
C TRP A 328 12.46 16.70 8.88
N GLU A 329 11.83 15.66 8.38
CA GLU A 329 12.44 14.35 8.23
C GLU A 329 13.46 14.43 7.09
N ILE A 330 14.70 13.96 7.31
CA ILE A 330 15.79 14.09 6.35
C ILE A 330 16.29 12.71 5.92
N ALA A 331 16.24 12.46 4.62
CA ALA A 331 16.88 11.31 3.99
C ALA A 331 18.20 11.76 3.33
N THR A 332 19.32 11.20 3.77
CA THR A 332 20.63 11.34 3.14
C THR A 332 20.85 10.15 2.22
N LYS A 333 21.05 10.42 0.95
CA LYS A 333 21.16 9.41 -0.10
C LYS A 333 22.55 9.41 -0.73
N HIS A 334 23.04 8.21 -0.98
CA HIS A 334 24.25 7.94 -1.75
C HIS A 334 23.88 6.97 -2.88
N ASP A 335 24.39 7.21 -4.04
CA ASP A 335 24.16 6.38 -5.21
C ASP A 335 25.44 6.24 -6.04
N ILE A 336 25.80 5.00 -6.36
CA ILE A 336 26.92 4.65 -7.23
C ILE A 336 26.36 3.91 -8.42
N GLY A 337 26.53 4.46 -9.62
CA GLY A 337 25.95 3.91 -10.83
C GLY A 337 26.98 3.66 -11.93
N LEU A 338 26.64 2.70 -12.78
CA LEU A 338 27.34 2.36 -14.00
C LEU A 338 26.37 2.37 -15.17
N ASP A 339 26.65 3.17 -16.18
CA ASP A 339 25.96 3.13 -17.48
C ASP A 339 26.91 2.56 -18.53
N MET A 340 26.50 1.50 -19.21
CA MET A 340 27.31 0.84 -20.22
C MET A 340 26.51 0.62 -21.51
N SER A 341 27.13 0.91 -22.65
CA SER A 341 26.61 0.59 -23.97
C SER A 341 27.71 0.03 -24.84
N LEU A 342 27.47 -1.13 -25.44
CA LEU A 342 28.46 -1.91 -26.18
C LEU A 342 27.91 -2.34 -27.54
N PHE A 343 28.84 -2.58 -28.50
CA PHE A 343 28.54 -3.18 -29.81
C PHE A 343 27.50 -2.39 -30.62
N ASP A 344 27.73 -1.07 -30.79
CA ASP A 344 26.79 -0.16 -31.47
C ASP A 344 25.40 -0.14 -30.81
N ASP A 345 25.37 0.00 -29.47
CA ASP A 345 24.19 0.04 -28.64
C ASP A 345 23.31 -1.22 -28.68
N LYS A 346 23.89 -2.36 -29.14
CA LYS A 346 23.20 -3.66 -29.09
C LYS A 346 22.99 -4.15 -27.67
N PHE A 347 23.96 -3.90 -26.80
CA PHE A 347 23.90 -4.23 -25.39
C PHE A 347 23.97 -2.97 -24.56
N THR A 348 22.97 -2.73 -23.74
CA THR A 348 22.94 -1.60 -22.79
C THR A 348 22.64 -2.10 -21.38
N LEU A 349 23.40 -1.61 -20.41
CA LEU A 349 23.27 -1.92 -18.99
C LEU A 349 23.34 -0.64 -18.18
N THR A 350 22.39 -0.45 -17.28
CA THR A 350 22.46 0.51 -16.18
C THR A 350 22.30 -0.26 -14.88
N ILE A 351 23.20 -0.04 -13.94
CA ILE A 351 23.13 -0.64 -12.60
C ILE A 351 23.51 0.39 -11.57
N ASP A 352 22.72 0.48 -10.51
CA ASP A 352 22.88 1.40 -9.40
C ASP A 352 22.89 0.66 -8.07
N TYR A 353 23.80 1.05 -7.20
CA TYR A 353 23.78 0.73 -5.79
C TYR A 353 23.42 1.98 -5.01
N PHE A 354 22.32 1.93 -4.28
CA PHE A 354 21.83 3.02 -3.46
C PHE A 354 21.91 2.70 -1.97
N HIS A 355 22.14 3.76 -1.19
CA HIS A 355 22.16 3.75 0.27
C HIS A 355 21.47 5.01 0.78
N GLU A 356 20.46 4.86 1.62
CA GLU A 356 19.67 5.94 2.20
C GLU A 356 19.68 5.82 3.72
N ASP A 357 20.08 6.88 4.41
CA ASP A 357 19.99 7.05 5.87
C ASP A 357 18.92 8.11 6.15
N ARG A 358 17.77 7.66 6.65
CA ARG A 358 16.60 8.48 6.95
C ARG A 358 16.51 8.70 8.44
N LYS A 359 16.52 9.98 8.86
CA LYS A 359 16.53 10.44 10.24
C LYS A 359 15.41 11.42 10.51
N GLY A 360 15.03 11.53 11.78
CA GLY A 360 13.98 12.44 12.19
C GLY A 360 12.60 12.03 11.68
N ILE A 361 12.34 10.73 11.52
CA ILE A 361 11.01 10.25 11.18
C ILE A 361 10.07 10.64 12.30
N PHE A 362 9.00 11.34 11.92
CA PHE A 362 7.98 11.77 12.85
C PHE A 362 7.13 10.58 13.31
N MET A 363 7.03 10.39 14.63
CA MET A 363 6.29 9.29 15.22
C MET A 363 5.91 9.56 16.66
N TYR A 364 5.01 8.73 17.20
CA TYR A 364 4.64 8.78 18.62
C TYR A 364 5.83 8.36 19.48
N ARG A 365 6.05 9.12 20.58
CA ARG A 365 6.99 8.76 21.62
C ARG A 365 6.48 7.53 22.34
N ARG A 366 7.27 6.46 22.36
CA ARG A 366 6.91 5.18 23.00
C ARG A 366 7.64 4.97 24.31
N TYR A 367 8.80 5.60 24.46
CA TYR A 367 9.61 5.53 25.66
C TYR A 367 9.31 6.73 26.57
N LEU A 368 8.14 6.67 27.24
CA LEU A 368 7.73 7.64 28.24
C LEU A 368 7.53 6.91 29.57
N PRO A 369 8.11 7.41 30.70
CA PRO A 369 7.86 6.84 32.02
C PRO A 369 6.37 7.03 32.38
N ALA A 370 5.78 6.06 33.09
CA ALA A 370 4.40 6.16 33.57
C ALA A 370 4.13 7.43 34.40
N THR A 371 5.16 7.94 35.08
CA THR A 371 5.12 9.19 35.87
C THR A 371 4.98 10.45 35.01
N ALA A 372 5.08 10.34 33.67
CA ALA A 372 4.86 11.47 32.76
C ALA A 372 3.38 11.90 32.68
N GLY A 373 2.46 11.15 33.30
CA GLY A 373 1.04 11.49 33.36
C GLY A 373 0.30 11.33 32.02
N VAL A 374 0.87 10.59 31.05
CA VAL A 374 0.21 10.26 29.80
C VAL A 374 -0.58 8.98 30.02
N GLU A 375 -1.85 9.13 30.39
CA GLU A 375 -2.73 8.00 30.70
C GLU A 375 -3.50 7.48 29.48
N ASN A 376 -4.17 6.30 29.68
CA ASN A 376 -5.02 5.68 28.70
C ASN A 376 -6.06 6.65 28.11
N GLY A 377 -6.08 6.77 26.80
CA GLY A 377 -6.98 7.66 26.07
C GLY A 377 -6.43 9.05 25.72
N MET A 378 -5.22 9.40 26.15
CA MET A 378 -4.50 10.56 25.67
C MET A 378 -3.63 10.22 24.46
N THR A 379 -3.57 11.12 23.49
CA THR A 379 -2.67 10.96 22.35
C THR A 379 -1.24 11.13 22.82
N LEU A 380 -0.39 10.13 22.63
CA LEU A 380 1.03 10.21 22.96
C LEU A 380 1.69 11.39 22.26
N PRO A 381 2.63 12.09 22.90
CA PRO A 381 3.41 13.14 22.23
C PRO A 381 4.13 12.59 21.01
N GLN A 382 4.26 13.41 20.00
CA GLN A 382 4.92 13.06 18.72
C GLN A 382 6.19 13.88 18.56
N ALA A 383 7.23 13.28 17.99
CA ALA A 383 8.52 13.93 17.75
C ALA A 383 9.27 13.28 16.57
N ASN A 384 10.32 13.96 16.10
CA ASN A 384 11.23 13.48 15.06
C ASN A 384 12.31 12.56 15.65
N VAL A 385 11.95 11.33 16.03
CA VAL A 385 12.84 10.39 16.72
C VAL A 385 13.25 9.17 15.90
N GLY A 386 12.43 8.76 14.93
CA GLY A 386 12.66 7.54 14.17
C GLY A 386 13.85 7.61 13.21
N LYS A 387 14.50 6.45 13.00
CA LYS A 387 15.59 6.28 12.02
C LYS A 387 15.44 4.97 11.29
N VAL A 388 15.61 5.02 9.97
CA VAL A 388 15.58 3.86 9.08
C VAL A 388 16.73 3.94 8.10
N LEU A 389 17.42 2.83 7.92
CA LEU A 389 18.44 2.63 6.90
C LEU A 389 17.85 1.81 5.75
N SER A 390 18.03 2.26 4.51
CA SER A 390 17.65 1.52 3.31
C SER A 390 18.83 1.40 2.37
N LYS A 391 18.99 0.22 1.75
CA LYS A 391 20.03 -0.02 0.74
C LYS A 391 19.55 -1.04 -0.27
N GLY A 392 20.10 -0.95 -1.47
CA GLY A 392 19.72 -1.89 -2.52
C GLY A 392 20.51 -1.72 -3.79
N VAL A 393 20.10 -2.52 -4.75
CA VAL A 393 20.61 -2.49 -6.12
C VAL A 393 19.40 -2.42 -7.04
N ASP A 394 19.46 -1.54 -8.02
CA ASP A 394 18.54 -1.56 -9.14
C ASP A 394 19.28 -1.54 -10.46
N GLY A 395 18.59 -1.89 -11.53
CA GLY A 395 19.20 -1.86 -12.84
C GLY A 395 18.27 -2.27 -13.96
N ASN A 396 18.69 -1.94 -15.14
CA ASN A 396 18.06 -2.35 -16.38
C ASN A 396 19.08 -2.83 -17.40
N LEU A 397 18.67 -3.79 -18.20
CA LEU A 397 19.43 -4.42 -19.26
C LEU A 397 18.60 -4.42 -20.53
N ALA A 398 19.19 -4.05 -21.66
CA ALA A 398 18.57 -4.31 -22.95
C ALA A 398 19.60 -4.90 -23.94
N TYR A 399 19.13 -5.83 -24.71
CA TYR A 399 19.89 -6.47 -25.79
C TYR A 399 19.07 -6.44 -27.08
N LYS A 400 19.65 -5.88 -28.14
CA LYS A 400 19.04 -5.77 -29.46
C LYS A 400 19.90 -6.50 -30.47
N GLN A 401 19.29 -7.39 -31.23
CA GLN A 401 20.00 -8.17 -32.25
C GLN A 401 19.14 -8.33 -33.50
N GLN A 402 19.75 -8.11 -34.64
CA GLN A 402 19.17 -8.48 -35.94
C GLN A 402 19.62 -9.91 -36.27
N VAL A 403 18.65 -10.84 -36.41
CA VAL A 403 18.90 -12.22 -36.79
C VAL A 403 18.20 -12.46 -38.13
N GLY A 404 18.94 -12.40 -39.23
CA GLY A 404 18.35 -12.42 -40.57
C GLY A 404 17.38 -11.26 -40.77
N SER A 405 16.12 -11.53 -41.04
CA SER A 405 15.05 -10.53 -41.18
C SER A 405 14.27 -10.26 -39.89
N VAL A 406 14.63 -10.91 -38.79
CA VAL A 406 13.98 -10.72 -37.49
C VAL A 406 14.79 -9.72 -36.65
N GLN A 407 14.14 -8.69 -36.16
CA GLN A 407 14.69 -7.81 -35.13
C GLN A 407 14.23 -8.30 -33.76
N LEU A 408 15.17 -8.75 -32.94
CA LEU A 408 14.92 -9.21 -31.57
C LEU A 408 15.36 -8.16 -30.59
N THR A 409 14.54 -7.87 -29.60
CA THR A 409 14.88 -7.01 -28.43
C THR A 409 14.52 -7.75 -27.16
N MET A 410 15.48 -7.92 -26.27
CA MET A 410 15.27 -8.44 -24.91
C MET A 410 15.52 -7.32 -23.92
N ARG A 411 14.68 -7.19 -22.91
CA ARG A 411 14.78 -6.19 -21.85
C ARG A 411 14.58 -6.85 -20.50
N GLY A 412 15.34 -6.40 -19.52
CA GLY A 412 15.16 -6.82 -18.14
C GLY A 412 15.37 -5.63 -17.20
N ASN A 413 14.62 -5.57 -16.13
CA ASN A 413 14.85 -4.64 -15.04
C ASN A 413 14.66 -5.35 -13.72
N MET A 414 15.33 -4.88 -12.69
CA MET A 414 15.14 -5.38 -11.33
C MET A 414 15.47 -4.31 -10.31
N THR A 415 14.78 -4.38 -9.17
CA THR A 415 15.11 -3.64 -7.96
C THR A 415 15.10 -4.60 -6.78
N LEU A 416 16.20 -4.67 -6.07
CA LEU A 416 16.35 -5.41 -4.83
C LEU A 416 16.67 -4.43 -3.71
N SER A 417 15.78 -4.29 -2.73
CA SER A 417 15.94 -3.37 -1.61
C SER A 417 15.83 -4.08 -0.27
N LYS A 418 16.55 -3.58 0.72
CA LYS A 418 16.45 -3.98 2.12
C LYS A 418 16.48 -2.74 2.99
N ASN A 419 15.55 -2.63 3.92
CA ASN A 419 15.56 -1.60 4.96
C ASN A 419 15.78 -2.22 6.35
N GLU A 420 16.10 -1.38 7.31
CA GLU A 420 16.30 -1.76 8.71
C GLU A 420 15.93 -0.58 9.61
N VAL A 421 15.09 -0.83 10.59
CA VAL A 421 14.75 0.13 11.65
C VAL A 421 15.97 0.30 12.56
N LYS A 422 16.52 1.50 12.62
CA LYS A 422 17.68 1.83 13.45
C LYS A 422 17.27 2.42 14.80
N ASP A 423 16.15 3.13 14.82
CA ASP A 423 15.59 3.72 16.03
C ASP A 423 14.07 3.86 15.88
N LYS A 424 13.32 3.48 16.87
CA LYS A 424 11.86 3.57 16.92
C LYS A 424 11.33 4.05 18.27
N ASP A 425 12.17 4.66 19.10
CA ASP A 425 11.83 5.10 20.46
C ASP A 425 11.20 3.96 21.29
N GLU A 426 11.78 2.76 21.24
CA GLU A 426 11.29 1.58 21.95
C GLU A 426 11.99 1.41 23.30
N GLN A 427 11.22 0.91 24.29
CA GLN A 427 11.83 0.44 25.54
C GLN A 427 12.70 -0.80 25.28
N ASN A 428 13.80 -0.89 26.00
CA ASN A 428 14.60 -2.11 25.98
C ASN A 428 13.76 -3.29 26.50
N ASN A 429 13.64 -4.33 25.67
CA ASN A 429 12.94 -5.54 26.04
C ASN A 429 13.92 -6.59 26.56
N VAL A 430 13.48 -7.37 27.54
CA VAL A 430 14.26 -8.52 28.06
C VAL A 430 14.66 -9.46 26.90
N TYR A 431 13.78 -9.60 25.91
CA TYR A 431 14.02 -10.37 24.71
C TYR A 431 14.20 -9.44 23.51
N PRO A 432 15.43 -9.19 23.03
CA PRO A 432 15.69 -8.25 21.92
C PRO A 432 14.95 -8.58 20.62
N TYR A 433 14.62 -9.84 20.38
CA TYR A 433 13.87 -10.25 19.18
C TYR A 433 12.41 -9.73 19.16
N LEU A 434 11.88 -9.27 20.30
CA LEU A 434 10.56 -8.64 20.38
C LEU A 434 10.59 -7.18 19.88
N MET A 435 11.76 -6.53 19.90
CA MET A 435 11.91 -5.15 19.43
C MET A 435 11.73 -5.08 17.90
N GLU A 436 11.24 -3.96 17.41
CA GLU A 436 11.21 -3.68 15.97
C GLU A 436 12.56 -3.17 15.48
N GLN A 437 13.35 -2.56 16.33
CA GLN A 437 14.71 -2.13 16.04
C GLN A 437 15.59 -3.31 15.63
N GLY A 438 16.39 -3.12 14.56
CA GLY A 438 17.22 -4.15 13.96
C GLY A 438 16.53 -5.01 12.91
N TYR A 439 15.21 -4.91 12.81
CA TYR A 439 14.42 -5.61 11.78
C TYR A 439 13.99 -4.67 10.65
N ARG A 440 13.37 -5.23 9.64
CA ARG A 440 12.79 -4.44 8.53
C ARG A 440 11.54 -3.69 9.00
N VAL A 441 11.27 -2.56 8.36
CA VAL A 441 9.99 -1.87 8.53
C VAL A 441 8.86 -2.83 8.16
N ASN A 442 7.86 -2.98 9.04
CA ASN A 442 6.74 -3.91 8.87
C ASN A 442 7.17 -5.38 8.71
N GLN A 443 8.24 -5.79 9.40
CA GLN A 443 8.64 -7.19 9.47
C GLN A 443 7.52 -8.02 10.10
N ALA A 444 7.07 -9.06 9.41
CA ALA A 444 6.12 -10.00 9.97
C ALA A 444 6.74 -10.69 11.20
N LYS A 445 6.02 -10.66 12.32
CA LYS A 445 6.37 -11.37 13.56
C LYS A 445 5.25 -12.34 13.91
N GLY A 446 5.63 -13.47 14.47
CA GLY A 446 4.65 -14.49 14.85
C GLY A 446 5.31 -15.69 15.51
N LEU A 447 4.50 -16.61 15.93
CA LEU A 447 4.95 -17.85 16.55
C LEU A 447 5.53 -18.79 15.49
N ILE A 448 6.50 -19.60 15.88
CA ILE A 448 7.02 -20.68 15.04
C ILE A 448 6.16 -21.92 15.26
N ALA A 449 5.41 -22.34 14.24
CA ALA A 449 4.62 -23.57 14.29
C ALA A 449 5.54 -24.78 14.04
N LEU A 450 5.44 -25.78 14.90
CA LEU A 450 6.15 -27.07 14.80
C LEU A 450 5.33 -28.16 14.09
N GLY A 451 4.08 -27.87 13.76
CA GLY A 451 3.10 -28.79 13.21
C GLY A 451 1.84 -28.83 14.07
N LEU A 452 1.15 -29.98 14.07
CA LEU A 452 -0.05 -30.19 14.86
C LEU A 452 0.25 -31.17 16.00
N PHE A 453 -0.45 -31.02 17.12
CA PHE A 453 -0.40 -31.98 18.21
C PHE A 453 -0.92 -33.34 17.74
N LYS A 454 -0.16 -34.39 17.99
CA LYS A 454 -0.50 -35.74 17.59
C LYS A 454 -1.58 -36.35 18.50
N ASP A 455 -1.35 -36.30 19.80
CA ASP A 455 -2.18 -36.90 20.82
C ASP A 455 -2.03 -36.15 22.16
N TYR A 456 -2.80 -36.59 23.19
CA TYR A 456 -2.71 -35.99 24.52
C TYR A 456 -1.37 -36.26 25.23
N THR A 457 -0.58 -37.26 24.81
CA THR A 457 0.74 -37.52 25.34
C THR A 457 1.73 -36.47 24.80
N ASP A 458 1.62 -36.15 23.52
CA ASP A 458 2.38 -35.05 22.90
C ASP A 458 2.07 -33.71 23.56
N ILE A 459 0.80 -33.45 23.87
CA ILE A 459 0.37 -32.24 24.61
C ILE A 459 1.03 -32.17 25.99
N ARG A 460 0.96 -33.27 26.78
CA ARG A 460 1.53 -33.33 28.14
C ARG A 460 3.05 -33.15 28.16
N ASN A 461 3.73 -33.56 27.10
CA ASN A 461 5.19 -33.47 26.96
C ASN A 461 5.64 -32.18 26.29
N SER A 462 4.74 -31.24 26.03
CA SER A 462 5.03 -29.96 25.34
C SER A 462 4.81 -28.79 26.30
N PRO A 463 5.47 -27.65 26.06
CA PRO A 463 5.20 -26.40 26.77
C PRO A 463 3.74 -26.00 26.72
N GLN A 464 3.23 -25.41 27.81
CA GLN A 464 1.84 -24.96 27.89
C GLN A 464 1.61 -23.78 26.95
N GLN A 465 0.55 -23.85 26.13
CA GLN A 465 0.13 -22.72 25.28
C GLN A 465 -0.97 -21.90 25.96
N THR A 466 -0.81 -20.56 25.98
CA THR A 466 -1.67 -19.65 26.76
C THR A 466 -2.82 -19.04 25.96
N PHE A 467 -2.95 -19.32 24.68
CA PHE A 467 -3.91 -18.67 23.78
C PHE A 467 -5.33 -19.24 23.82
N GLY A 468 -5.61 -20.15 24.70
CA GLY A 468 -6.90 -20.79 24.88
C GLY A 468 -6.80 -22.32 24.92
N ALA A 469 -7.94 -22.98 24.98
CA ALA A 469 -7.98 -24.43 24.99
C ALA A 469 -7.48 -25.04 23.69
N TYR A 470 -6.75 -26.15 23.76
CA TYR A 470 -6.21 -26.88 22.63
C TYR A 470 -6.23 -28.39 22.89
N GLN A 471 -6.22 -29.15 21.81
CA GLN A 471 -6.33 -30.63 21.84
C GLN A 471 -5.60 -31.22 20.61
N PRO A 472 -5.50 -32.56 20.47
CA PRO A 472 -4.90 -33.19 19.30
C PRO A 472 -5.47 -32.63 17.99
N GLY A 473 -4.60 -32.39 17.01
CA GLY A 473 -4.94 -31.74 15.75
C GLY A 473 -4.90 -30.21 15.77
N ASP A 474 -4.64 -29.59 16.92
CA ASP A 474 -4.39 -28.14 17.01
C ASP A 474 -2.90 -27.82 16.79
N ILE A 475 -2.61 -26.57 16.45
CA ILE A 475 -1.25 -26.11 16.14
C ILE A 475 -0.39 -26.10 17.39
N LYS A 476 0.77 -26.73 17.28
CA LYS A 476 1.84 -26.77 18.28
C LYS A 476 2.88 -25.71 17.96
N TYR A 477 3.19 -24.85 18.92
CA TYR A 477 4.16 -23.77 18.77
C TYR A 477 5.48 -24.06 19.49
N LYS A 478 6.54 -23.38 19.06
CA LYS A 478 7.87 -23.47 19.65
C LYS A 478 7.99 -22.47 20.81
N ASP A 479 8.44 -22.97 21.95
CA ASP A 479 8.96 -22.15 23.03
C ASP A 479 10.35 -21.60 22.61
N VAL A 480 10.42 -20.29 22.44
CA VAL A 480 11.62 -19.61 21.93
C VAL A 480 12.52 -19.14 23.07
N ASN A 481 11.91 -18.66 24.16
CA ASN A 481 12.64 -18.16 25.32
C ASN A 481 13.02 -19.24 26.33
N GLY A 482 12.44 -20.46 26.22
CA GLY A 482 12.76 -21.61 27.04
C GLY A 482 12.15 -21.57 28.45
N ASP A 483 11.06 -20.80 28.66
CA ASP A 483 10.43 -20.66 29.96
C ASP A 483 9.36 -21.72 30.26
N GLY A 484 9.09 -22.62 29.31
CA GLY A 484 8.09 -23.69 29.40
C GLY A 484 6.67 -23.24 29.09
N ILE A 485 6.45 -21.99 28.68
CA ILE A 485 5.16 -21.40 28.39
C ILE A 485 5.18 -20.73 27.02
N ILE A 486 4.26 -21.06 26.15
CA ILE A 486 4.09 -20.39 24.85
C ILE A 486 3.15 -19.19 25.02
N SER A 487 3.68 -18.00 24.79
CA SER A 487 2.99 -16.73 24.96
C SER A 487 3.38 -15.72 23.86
N ASP A 488 2.94 -14.47 23.99
CA ASP A 488 3.39 -13.40 23.08
C ASP A 488 4.89 -13.13 23.17
N MET A 489 5.57 -13.61 24.23
CA MET A 489 7.03 -13.53 24.38
C MET A 489 7.79 -14.44 23.42
N ASP A 490 7.13 -15.37 22.76
CA ASP A 490 7.72 -16.31 21.77
C ASP A 490 7.55 -15.82 20.32
N ARG A 491 6.99 -14.63 20.11
CA ARG A 491 6.85 -14.07 18.78
C ARG A 491 8.19 -13.55 18.26
N VAL A 492 8.62 -14.11 17.15
CA VAL A 492 9.87 -13.77 16.48
C VAL A 492 9.62 -13.28 15.06
N ALA A 493 10.62 -12.66 14.45
CA ALA A 493 10.57 -12.30 13.05
C ALA A 493 10.48 -13.56 12.18
N ILE A 494 9.44 -13.65 11.36
CA ILE A 494 9.18 -14.75 10.43
C ILE A 494 8.95 -14.25 9.01
N GLY A 495 9.42 -15.01 8.02
CA GLY A 495 9.21 -14.67 6.61
C GLY A 495 9.83 -13.33 6.17
N ALA A 496 9.21 -12.72 5.20
CA ALA A 496 9.57 -11.42 4.64
C ALA A 496 8.50 -10.37 5.02
N THR A 497 8.62 -9.17 4.47
CA THR A 497 7.59 -8.13 4.58
C THR A 497 6.48 -8.35 3.55
N THR A 498 5.30 -7.80 3.78
CA THR A 498 4.19 -7.85 2.79
C THR A 498 4.58 -7.12 1.51
N VAL A 499 5.26 -5.98 1.63
CA VAL A 499 5.82 -5.27 0.46
C VAL A 499 7.02 -6.04 -0.06
N PRO A 500 7.05 -6.43 -1.36
CA PRO A 500 8.16 -7.18 -1.93
C PRO A 500 9.49 -6.43 -1.84
N ASN A 501 10.55 -7.12 -1.45
CA ASN A 501 11.91 -6.56 -1.49
C ASN A 501 12.59 -6.74 -2.85
N LEU A 502 12.09 -7.63 -3.70
CA LEU A 502 12.55 -7.87 -5.05
C LEU A 502 11.38 -7.66 -6.02
N ILE A 503 11.57 -6.75 -6.96
CA ILE A 503 10.64 -6.52 -8.08
C ILE A 503 11.47 -6.63 -9.36
N TYR A 504 10.94 -7.33 -10.36
CA TYR A 504 11.62 -7.50 -11.64
C TYR A 504 10.65 -7.59 -12.80
N GLY A 505 11.14 -7.18 -13.97
CA GLY A 505 10.42 -7.29 -15.22
C GLY A 505 11.32 -7.83 -16.32
N MET A 506 10.73 -8.61 -17.24
CA MET A 506 11.40 -9.10 -18.45
C MET A 506 10.50 -8.88 -19.65
N GLY A 507 11.08 -8.37 -20.73
CA GLY A 507 10.39 -8.17 -21.99
C GLY A 507 11.15 -8.80 -23.16
N ILE A 508 10.41 -9.44 -24.05
CA ILE A 508 10.93 -9.99 -25.31
C ILE A 508 10.05 -9.43 -26.43
N SER A 509 10.68 -8.77 -27.40
CA SER A 509 10.01 -8.25 -28.60
C SER A 509 10.68 -8.82 -29.83
N ALA A 510 9.90 -9.32 -30.79
CA ALA A 510 10.35 -9.77 -32.06
C ALA A 510 9.56 -9.10 -33.19
N GLN A 511 10.25 -8.58 -34.20
CA GLN A 511 9.63 -7.97 -35.39
C GLN A 511 10.12 -8.66 -36.64
N TRP A 512 9.18 -9.06 -37.51
CA TRP A 512 9.46 -9.76 -38.75
C TRP A 512 8.44 -9.40 -39.83
N LYS A 513 8.90 -8.73 -40.89
CA LYS A 513 8.07 -8.41 -42.09
C LYS A 513 6.67 -7.86 -41.78
N GLY A 514 6.56 -6.94 -40.83
CA GLY A 514 5.29 -6.33 -40.41
C GLY A 514 4.59 -7.05 -39.26
N LEU A 515 4.93 -8.31 -38.96
CA LEU A 515 4.50 -8.98 -37.74
C LEU A 515 5.36 -8.54 -36.57
N ASP A 516 4.76 -8.18 -35.47
CA ASP A 516 5.42 -7.90 -34.20
C ASP A 516 4.78 -8.68 -33.06
N VAL A 517 5.63 -9.20 -32.18
CA VAL A 517 5.22 -9.94 -30.97
C VAL A 517 5.96 -9.33 -29.79
N ASN A 518 5.21 -8.94 -28.75
CA ASN A 518 5.75 -8.42 -27.51
C ASN A 518 5.27 -9.27 -26.32
N LEU A 519 6.18 -9.76 -25.55
CA LEU A 519 5.95 -10.46 -24.30
C LEU A 519 6.50 -9.62 -23.16
N HIS A 520 5.71 -9.38 -22.12
CA HIS A 520 6.16 -8.72 -20.92
C HIS A 520 5.79 -9.53 -19.70
N PHE A 521 6.80 -9.88 -18.90
CA PHE A 521 6.69 -10.57 -17.63
C PHE A 521 6.98 -9.60 -16.50
N GLN A 522 6.21 -9.69 -15.44
CA GLN A 522 6.40 -8.97 -14.18
C GLN A 522 6.48 -9.99 -13.06
N GLY A 523 7.40 -9.79 -12.12
CA GLY A 523 7.55 -10.62 -10.96
C GLY A 523 7.85 -9.85 -9.70
N ALA A 524 7.47 -10.44 -8.57
CA ALA A 524 7.83 -9.99 -7.24
C ALA A 524 8.37 -11.16 -6.43
N GLY A 525 9.30 -10.88 -5.54
CA GLY A 525 9.91 -11.89 -4.67
C GLY A 525 10.25 -11.32 -3.30
N LYS A 526 10.58 -12.21 -2.38
CA LYS A 526 10.86 -11.87 -0.99
C LYS A 526 9.71 -11.08 -0.35
N SER A 527 8.49 -11.58 -0.54
CA SER A 527 7.25 -11.10 0.06
C SER A 527 6.58 -12.21 0.84
N SER A 528 5.95 -11.87 1.96
CA SER A 528 5.16 -12.80 2.77
C SER A 528 3.98 -12.09 3.37
N PHE A 529 2.86 -12.78 3.50
CA PHE A 529 1.66 -12.27 4.14
C PHE A 529 0.93 -13.39 4.89
N PHE A 530 0.18 -13.00 5.92
CA PHE A 530 -0.68 -13.92 6.66
C PHE A 530 -1.99 -14.12 5.93
N ILE A 531 -2.47 -15.36 5.88
CA ILE A 531 -3.82 -15.68 5.46
C ILE A 531 -4.74 -15.77 6.69
N ASN A 532 -5.92 -15.21 6.58
CA ASN A 532 -6.95 -15.23 7.62
C ASN A 532 -8.36 -15.24 7.00
N GLY A 533 -9.38 -15.00 7.83
CA GLY A 533 -10.77 -14.91 7.39
C GLY A 533 -11.51 -16.25 7.42
N SER A 534 -12.81 -16.19 7.31
CA SER A 534 -13.73 -17.33 7.51
C SER A 534 -13.52 -18.47 6.51
N GLY A 535 -13.07 -18.17 5.30
CA GLY A 535 -12.78 -19.21 4.29
C GLY A 535 -11.60 -20.12 4.64
N VAL A 536 -10.61 -19.58 5.37
CA VAL A 536 -9.38 -20.27 5.77
C VAL A 536 -9.45 -20.74 7.23
N ARG A 537 -10.11 -19.95 8.08
CA ARG A 537 -10.34 -20.20 9.50
C ARG A 537 -11.84 -20.36 9.74
N PRO A 538 -12.41 -21.51 9.35
CA PRO A 538 -13.86 -21.70 9.38
C PRO A 538 -14.42 -21.67 10.80
N PHE A 539 -15.71 -21.38 10.92
CA PHE A 539 -16.50 -21.36 12.15
C PHE A 539 -16.05 -20.33 13.21
N VAL A 540 -15.22 -19.34 12.86
CA VAL A 540 -14.83 -18.23 13.76
C VAL A 540 -16.07 -17.48 14.27
N ASN A 541 -17.07 -17.29 13.38
CA ASN A 541 -18.33 -16.61 13.67
C ASN A 541 -19.49 -17.62 13.82
N GLY A 542 -19.27 -18.73 14.49
CA GLY A 542 -20.27 -19.80 14.62
C GLY A 542 -20.46 -20.58 13.32
N SER A 543 -21.69 -20.76 12.88
CA SER A 543 -22.04 -21.55 11.68
C SER A 543 -21.86 -20.77 10.36
N LYS A 544 -21.44 -19.50 10.42
CA LYS A 544 -21.28 -18.66 9.24
C LYS A 544 -19.98 -18.94 8.51
N GLY A 545 -20.04 -18.81 7.20
CA GLY A 545 -18.89 -18.81 6.32
C GLY A 545 -18.75 -20.08 5.48
N ASN A 546 -18.23 -19.86 4.27
CA ASN A 546 -17.77 -20.91 3.39
C ASN A 546 -16.41 -21.42 3.84
N ILE A 547 -16.19 -22.71 3.66
CA ILE A 547 -14.89 -23.35 3.84
C ILE A 547 -14.30 -23.58 2.45
N LEU A 548 -13.05 -23.19 2.25
CA LEU A 548 -12.35 -23.50 1.01
C LEU A 548 -12.13 -25.00 0.88
N LYS A 549 -12.27 -25.52 -0.34
CA LYS A 549 -12.05 -26.93 -0.66
C LYS A 549 -10.72 -27.48 -0.14
N ASP A 550 -9.65 -26.72 -0.29
CA ASP A 550 -8.30 -27.09 0.13
C ASP A 550 -8.21 -27.23 1.65
N VAL A 551 -8.91 -26.38 2.39
CA VAL A 551 -8.98 -26.46 3.86
C VAL A 551 -9.72 -27.73 4.30
N VAL A 552 -10.82 -28.05 3.63
CA VAL A 552 -11.60 -29.27 3.91
C VAL A 552 -10.76 -30.52 3.59
N ALA A 553 -10.09 -30.52 2.45
CA ALA A 553 -9.32 -31.66 1.99
C ALA A 553 -8.06 -31.91 2.82
N GLY A 554 -7.40 -30.82 3.25
CA GLY A 554 -6.12 -30.88 3.99
C GLY A 554 -6.23 -30.79 5.49
N ARG A 555 -7.45 -30.74 6.07
CA ARG A 555 -7.64 -30.64 7.52
C ARG A 555 -7.25 -31.91 8.26
N TRP A 556 -6.80 -31.76 9.49
CA TRP A 556 -6.66 -32.88 10.41
C TRP A 556 -8.05 -33.39 10.85
N ILE A 557 -8.24 -34.70 10.86
CA ILE A 557 -9.45 -35.38 11.32
C ILE A 557 -9.02 -36.49 12.26
N SER A 558 -9.72 -36.65 13.39
CA SER A 558 -9.45 -37.75 14.32
C SER A 558 -9.73 -39.12 13.69
N ARG A 559 -9.06 -40.16 14.19
CA ARG A 559 -9.27 -41.52 13.75
C ARG A 559 -10.71 -41.96 13.97
N ASP A 560 -11.30 -41.59 15.12
CA ASP A 560 -12.66 -41.92 15.48
C ASP A 560 -13.70 -41.35 14.51
N GLU A 561 -13.40 -40.20 13.91
CA GLU A 561 -14.28 -39.56 12.92
C GLU A 561 -14.03 -40.07 11.50
N SER A 562 -12.79 -40.33 11.15
CA SER A 562 -12.43 -40.71 9.77
C SER A 562 -12.41 -42.22 9.51
N GLY A 563 -12.25 -43.02 10.54
CA GLY A 563 -12.00 -44.45 10.44
C GLY A 563 -10.61 -44.82 9.89
N THR A 564 -9.74 -43.82 9.64
CA THR A 564 -8.38 -44.02 9.08
C THR A 564 -7.36 -43.27 9.88
N GLU A 565 -6.15 -43.87 10.06
CA GLU A 565 -5.01 -43.22 10.73
C GLU A 565 -4.36 -42.12 9.90
N SER A 566 -4.60 -42.07 8.59
CA SER A 566 -3.95 -41.12 7.68
C SER A 566 -4.27 -39.69 7.93
N THR A 567 -5.42 -39.40 8.56
CA THR A 567 -5.88 -38.03 8.86
C THR A 567 -5.40 -37.50 10.22
N GLU A 568 -4.92 -38.36 11.11
CA GLU A 568 -4.28 -37.97 12.38
C GLU A 568 -2.82 -37.55 12.22
N ASN A 569 -2.47 -37.12 11.02
CA ASN A 569 -1.09 -36.76 10.71
C ASN A 569 -0.81 -35.33 11.18
N VAL A 570 0.24 -35.18 12.00
CA VAL A 570 0.77 -33.85 12.43
C VAL A 570 1.23 -32.98 11.26
N ARG A 571 1.40 -33.55 10.07
CA ARG A 571 1.73 -32.86 8.82
C ARG A 571 0.52 -32.53 7.96
N ALA A 572 -0.73 -32.68 8.48
CA ALA A 572 -1.89 -32.16 7.78
C ALA A 572 -1.72 -30.66 7.50
N GLU A 573 -2.17 -30.24 6.33
CA GLU A 573 -1.96 -28.84 5.87
C GLU A 573 -2.77 -27.82 6.67
N TYR A 574 -3.86 -28.28 7.33
CA TYR A 574 -4.73 -27.43 8.15
C TYR A 574 -5.05 -28.14 9.48
N PRO A 575 -5.27 -27.35 10.56
CA PRO A 575 -5.63 -27.93 11.83
C PRO A 575 -7.03 -28.52 11.80
N ARG A 576 -7.41 -29.22 12.87
CA ARG A 576 -8.78 -29.68 13.05
C ARG A 576 -9.76 -28.54 12.96
N LEU A 577 -10.97 -28.80 12.49
CA LEU A 577 -12.06 -27.83 12.49
C LEU A 577 -12.65 -27.73 13.90
N SER A 578 -12.96 -26.50 14.32
CA SER A 578 -13.50 -26.21 15.62
C SER A 578 -14.68 -25.24 15.49
N TYR A 579 -15.86 -25.63 15.99
CA TYR A 579 -17.01 -24.74 16.02
C TYR A 579 -16.76 -23.59 17.01
N GLY A 580 -17.06 -22.35 16.61
CA GLY A 580 -16.69 -21.16 17.37
C GLY A 580 -15.23 -20.74 17.25
N GLY A 581 -14.45 -21.47 16.45
CA GLY A 581 -13.04 -21.21 16.23
C GLY A 581 -12.13 -21.73 17.36
N SER A 582 -10.83 -21.53 17.21
CA SER A 582 -9.82 -21.84 18.21
C SER A 582 -8.80 -20.72 18.25
N ASN A 583 -8.78 -19.97 19.35
CA ASN A 583 -7.80 -18.88 19.52
C ASN A 583 -6.36 -19.37 19.41
N ASN A 584 -6.08 -20.59 19.89
CA ASN A 584 -4.79 -21.22 19.77
C ASN A 584 -4.36 -21.37 18.30
N ASN A 585 -5.27 -21.87 17.44
CA ASN A 585 -4.96 -22.10 16.02
C ASN A 585 -4.89 -20.82 15.20
N TYR A 586 -5.45 -19.70 15.68
CA TYR A 586 -5.58 -18.49 14.89
C TYR A 586 -4.54 -17.43 15.21
N GLN A 587 -3.47 -17.83 15.93
CA GLN A 587 -2.34 -16.94 16.17
C GLN A 587 -1.56 -16.70 14.89
N GLU A 588 -1.07 -15.46 14.71
CA GLU A 588 -0.09 -15.16 13.66
C GLU A 588 1.15 -16.01 13.86
N SER A 589 1.43 -16.86 12.89
CA SER A 589 2.48 -17.86 13.00
C SER A 589 2.99 -18.27 11.63
N SER A 590 4.11 -18.98 11.61
CA SER A 590 4.64 -19.57 10.39
C SER A 590 3.65 -20.53 9.71
N PHE A 591 2.67 -21.05 10.44
CA PHE A 591 1.62 -21.90 9.88
C PHE A 591 0.69 -21.16 8.90
N TRP A 592 0.36 -19.90 9.18
CA TRP A 592 -0.51 -19.06 8.35
C TRP A 592 0.23 -18.11 7.42
N LEU A 593 1.56 -18.08 7.53
CA LEU A 593 2.37 -17.24 6.65
C LEU A 593 2.49 -17.88 5.27
N ARG A 594 2.32 -17.11 4.22
CA ARG A 594 2.41 -17.55 2.83
C ARG A 594 3.47 -16.74 2.07
N ASP A 595 4.11 -17.42 1.10
CA ASP A 595 5.04 -16.78 0.17
C ASP A 595 4.24 -16.02 -0.89
N GLY A 596 4.42 -14.70 -0.92
CA GLY A 596 3.77 -13.78 -1.87
C GLY A 596 4.52 -13.63 -3.20
N SER A 597 5.57 -14.41 -3.43
CA SER A 597 6.34 -14.34 -4.66
C SER A 597 5.57 -14.88 -5.87
N TYR A 598 5.69 -14.18 -7.00
CA TYR A 598 5.05 -14.58 -8.24
C TYR A 598 5.83 -14.13 -9.47
N VAL A 599 5.51 -14.74 -10.60
CA VAL A 599 5.82 -14.29 -11.96
C VAL A 599 4.53 -14.26 -12.76
N ARG A 600 4.32 -13.20 -13.53
CA ARG A 600 3.10 -13.01 -14.33
C ARG A 600 3.44 -12.66 -15.77
N LEU A 601 2.78 -13.29 -16.72
CA LEU A 601 2.70 -12.79 -18.08
C LEU A 601 1.72 -11.61 -18.10
N LYS A 602 2.31 -10.42 -17.92
CA LYS A 602 1.59 -9.16 -17.73
C LYS A 602 0.93 -8.71 -19.02
N THR A 603 1.69 -8.80 -20.13
CA THR A 603 1.19 -8.41 -21.45
C THR A 603 1.73 -9.35 -22.52
N LEU A 604 0.85 -9.80 -23.37
CA LEU A 604 1.16 -10.42 -24.66
C LEU A 604 0.50 -9.57 -25.74
N GLU A 605 1.30 -9.04 -26.65
CA GLU A 605 0.80 -8.30 -27.80
C GLU A 605 1.28 -8.96 -29.08
N ILE A 606 0.38 -9.14 -30.03
CA ILE A 606 0.66 -9.63 -31.37
C ILE A 606 0.07 -8.61 -32.33
N GLY A 607 0.91 -7.97 -33.13
CA GLY A 607 0.50 -6.95 -34.08
C GLY A 607 0.93 -7.30 -35.50
N TYR A 608 0.18 -6.84 -36.45
CA TYR A 608 0.53 -6.91 -37.86
C TYR A 608 0.32 -5.57 -38.56
N THR A 609 1.39 -5.04 -39.10
CA THR A 609 1.40 -3.81 -39.89
C THR A 609 1.25 -4.19 -41.36
N LEU A 610 0.22 -3.67 -41.99
CA LEU A 610 -0.06 -3.97 -43.40
C LEU A 610 1.07 -3.45 -44.32
N PRO A 611 1.38 -4.18 -45.39
CA PRO A 611 2.40 -3.76 -46.35
C PRO A 611 2.06 -2.43 -47.02
N LYS A 612 3.07 -1.57 -47.20
CA LYS A 612 2.93 -0.23 -47.79
C LYS A 612 2.13 -0.21 -49.12
N PRO A 613 2.32 -1.15 -50.08
CA PRO A 613 1.56 -1.14 -51.34
C PRO A 613 0.04 -1.27 -51.11
N LEU A 614 -0.39 -2.02 -50.10
CA LEU A 614 -1.81 -2.17 -49.77
C LEU A 614 -2.34 -0.91 -49.07
N VAL A 615 -1.60 -0.40 -48.11
CA VAL A 615 -1.98 0.78 -47.33
C VAL A 615 -2.08 2.03 -48.22
N ASN A 616 -1.16 2.21 -49.16
CA ASN A 616 -1.16 3.32 -50.09
C ASN A 616 -2.40 3.28 -51.05
N LYS A 617 -2.86 2.09 -51.45
CA LYS A 617 -4.10 1.95 -52.22
C LYS A 617 -5.33 2.38 -51.42
N MET A 618 -5.28 2.27 -50.11
CA MET A 618 -6.33 2.70 -49.19
C MET A 618 -6.21 4.18 -48.78
N HIS A 619 -5.21 4.92 -49.29
CA HIS A 619 -4.93 6.31 -48.99
C HIS A 619 -4.54 6.54 -47.50
N PHE A 620 -3.94 5.55 -46.87
CA PHE A 620 -3.42 5.65 -45.52
C PHE A 620 -1.87 5.64 -45.52
N ASN A 621 -1.25 6.20 -44.47
CA ASN A 621 0.20 6.12 -44.28
C ASN A 621 0.62 4.83 -43.57
N ASN A 622 -0.20 4.37 -42.64
CA ASN A 622 0.07 3.15 -41.86
C ASN A 622 -1.23 2.55 -41.33
N VAL A 623 -1.36 1.24 -41.40
CA VAL A 623 -2.47 0.49 -40.79
C VAL A 623 -1.87 -0.68 -40.02
N ARG A 624 -2.13 -0.76 -38.72
CA ARG A 624 -1.69 -1.85 -37.85
C ARG A 624 -2.90 -2.43 -37.10
N ILE A 625 -3.07 -3.74 -37.19
CA ILE A 625 -4.07 -4.51 -36.45
C ILE A 625 -3.31 -5.23 -35.31
N TYR A 626 -3.84 -5.24 -34.10
CA TYR A 626 -3.18 -5.90 -33.00
C TYR A 626 -4.15 -6.53 -32.01
N LEU A 627 -3.67 -7.55 -31.32
CA LEU A 627 -4.31 -8.24 -30.20
C LEU A 627 -3.43 -8.05 -28.95
N ILE A 628 -4.03 -7.57 -27.88
CA ILE A 628 -3.36 -7.44 -26.58
C ILE A 628 -4.08 -8.30 -25.55
N GLY A 629 -3.35 -9.18 -24.89
CA GLY A 629 -3.81 -9.89 -23.70
C GLY A 629 -3.09 -9.37 -22.46
N THR A 630 -3.84 -9.08 -21.39
CA THR A 630 -3.26 -8.63 -20.13
C THR A 630 -3.54 -9.60 -18.99
N ASN A 631 -2.59 -9.74 -18.05
CA ASN A 631 -2.66 -10.60 -16.86
C ASN A 631 -3.03 -12.06 -17.19
N LEU A 632 -2.51 -12.60 -18.31
CA LEU A 632 -2.96 -13.89 -18.87
C LEU A 632 -2.62 -15.08 -17.98
N LEU A 633 -1.39 -15.14 -17.46
CA LEU A 633 -0.88 -16.26 -16.67
C LEU A 633 -0.13 -15.75 -15.44
N THR A 634 -0.33 -16.40 -14.29
CA THR A 634 0.40 -16.12 -13.05
C THR A 634 0.93 -17.41 -12.47
N TRP A 635 2.24 -17.44 -12.20
CA TRP A 635 2.93 -18.53 -11.54
C TRP A 635 3.32 -18.09 -10.13
N SER A 636 2.80 -18.76 -9.11
CA SER A 636 3.06 -18.51 -7.71
C SER A 636 2.97 -19.82 -6.93
N LYS A 637 3.65 -19.91 -5.79
CA LYS A 637 3.45 -20.96 -4.81
C LYS A 637 2.09 -20.86 -4.12
N PHE A 638 1.61 -19.64 -3.92
CA PHE A 638 0.30 -19.39 -3.37
C PHE A 638 -0.78 -19.55 -4.45
N LYS A 639 -1.81 -20.38 -4.19
CA LYS A 639 -2.82 -20.79 -5.17
C LYS A 639 -4.27 -20.40 -4.82
N MET A 640 -4.52 -19.95 -3.58
CA MET A 640 -5.90 -19.71 -3.12
C MET A 640 -6.54 -18.51 -3.81
N TRP A 641 -5.76 -17.41 -4.01
CA TRP A 641 -6.15 -16.22 -4.77
C TRP A 641 -4.91 -15.56 -5.38
N ASP A 642 -5.10 -14.46 -6.08
CA ASP A 642 -3.98 -13.75 -6.70
C ASP A 642 -3.05 -13.14 -5.64
N PRO A 643 -1.74 -13.43 -5.66
CA PRO A 643 -0.80 -12.96 -4.64
C PRO A 643 -0.62 -11.43 -4.62
N GLU A 644 -0.98 -10.72 -5.70
CA GLU A 644 -0.93 -9.26 -5.81
C GLU A 644 -2.21 -8.58 -5.33
N MET A 645 -3.24 -9.35 -4.94
CA MET A 645 -4.55 -8.83 -4.56
C MET A 645 -4.53 -8.03 -3.25
N ASN A 646 -3.45 -8.07 -2.49
CA ASN A 646 -3.31 -7.41 -1.17
C ASN A 646 -4.49 -7.70 -0.23
N SER A 647 -4.88 -8.97 -0.17
CA SER A 647 -5.95 -9.45 0.69
C SER A 647 -5.47 -10.62 1.53
N SER A 648 -5.71 -10.55 2.83
CA SER A 648 -5.42 -11.64 3.76
C SER A 648 -6.49 -12.73 3.78
N ASN A 649 -7.71 -12.42 3.33
CA ASN A 649 -8.87 -13.30 3.38
C ASN A 649 -9.48 -13.62 2.00
N GLY A 650 -8.90 -13.12 0.93
CA GLY A 650 -9.44 -13.28 -0.42
C GLY A 650 -10.68 -12.41 -0.75
N ALA A 651 -11.14 -11.57 0.18
CA ALA A 651 -12.33 -10.73 0.01
C ALA A 651 -12.03 -9.41 -0.71
N ALA A 652 -11.40 -9.49 -1.88
CA ALA A 652 -11.15 -8.34 -2.74
C ALA A 652 -11.45 -8.70 -4.20
N TYR A 653 -11.73 -7.69 -5.01
CA TYR A 653 -11.98 -7.91 -6.43
C TYR A 653 -10.70 -8.44 -7.11
N PRO A 654 -10.75 -9.61 -7.76
CA PRO A 654 -9.56 -10.21 -8.37
C PRO A 654 -9.09 -9.41 -9.59
N LEU A 655 -7.78 -9.51 -9.86
CA LEU A 655 -7.21 -8.94 -11.08
C LEU A 655 -7.82 -9.60 -12.32
N SER A 656 -8.42 -8.78 -13.16
CA SER A 656 -9.07 -9.27 -14.38
C SER A 656 -8.04 -9.61 -15.47
N LYS A 657 -8.31 -10.67 -16.22
CA LYS A 657 -7.68 -10.94 -17.51
C LYS A 657 -8.45 -10.21 -18.59
N SER A 658 -7.77 -9.53 -19.50
CA SER A 658 -8.45 -8.90 -20.64
C SER A 658 -7.78 -9.27 -21.94
N ILE A 659 -8.60 -9.31 -22.98
CA ILE A 659 -8.16 -9.47 -24.36
C ILE A 659 -8.79 -8.33 -25.17
N THR A 660 -7.96 -7.56 -25.83
CA THR A 660 -8.36 -6.38 -26.59
C THR A 660 -7.88 -6.52 -28.02
N VAL A 661 -8.76 -6.29 -28.98
CA VAL A 661 -8.43 -6.13 -30.40
C VAL A 661 -8.37 -4.64 -30.69
N GLY A 662 -7.31 -4.19 -31.33
CA GLY A 662 -7.12 -2.79 -31.68
C GLY A 662 -6.73 -2.60 -33.14
N LEU A 663 -7.11 -1.44 -33.67
CA LEU A 663 -6.76 -0.98 -34.99
C LEU A 663 -6.14 0.41 -34.88
N ASN A 664 -4.95 0.56 -35.43
CA ASN A 664 -4.27 1.86 -35.52
C ASN A 664 -4.16 2.25 -36.98
N VAL A 665 -4.72 3.40 -37.34
CA VAL A 665 -4.72 3.95 -38.71
C VAL A 665 -4.15 5.33 -38.69
N ASN A 666 -3.07 5.56 -39.44
CA ASN A 666 -2.48 6.88 -39.66
C ASN A 666 -2.83 7.34 -41.07
N LEU A 667 -3.46 8.52 -41.15
CA LEU A 667 -3.85 9.21 -42.38
C LEU A 667 -2.66 9.93 -42.99
#